data_7fa7ae4f9b8c7d4792cb0611a8dd88af
#
_entry.id   7fa7ae4f9b8c7d4792cb0611a8dd88af
#
_cell.length_a   1.000
_cell.length_b   1.000
_cell.length_c   1.000
_cell.angle_alpha   90.00
_cell.angle_beta   90.00
_cell.angle_gamma   90.00
#
_symmetry.space_group_name_H-M   'P 1'
#
loop_
_entity.id
_entity.type
_entity.pdbx_description
1 polymer ?
#
loop_
_entity_poly.entity_id
_entity_poly.type
_entity_poly.pdbx_seq_one_letter_code
_entity_poly.pdbx_strand_id
1 'polypeptide(L)'
;MKMPNRDAVLDLAAVRSHLQESSGKEYWRSLDELAENPHFFELLHREFPRQASEWLDGVGRRGFLKLMAASLALAGLNACTRRPKETIVPYVRAPEEVVPGKPLFFATAMTLAGSAIGLLVESHEGRPTKVEGNPDHPASLGATDVFAQASVLTLYDPDRSQVLTYLEDIRPWSALLGHVRVALDGLRARGGAGLRILTETVSSPTLAQQLRSLLAEFPAAKWHQYEPAGRDPARAGVRRAFGRYVNPIYRLEKADVILALDADFLSCGPGHLRYAREFTRRRRPQPGAAMTRLYSVECTPSNTGAMADHRLPMRASEIEGLALSLAARLGAGPAAGTDGGAAHTEWLAAVARDLQQHRGSCVVIPGEQQSPDVHAWAHAINHALGNVGSTVIYTEPVEAAPVDQLESLSELVRDMDAGRVELLLILGGNPVYNAPADFAFGERLLKVPTRLHLSLYADETSALCQWHIPEAHYLEAWSDARAYDGTSSIVQPLIAPLYNGKSVHEVLAAFTDRPERSGYEIVRDYWKSQHSGGDFEQFWRKSLNDGIIAGTALPPISISLQTNWAGGGSAPVASKREVIESVSGSKPEAFEIVFRLDPAVFDGRFANNGWLQELPRPLTKLTWDNAALVSPATAERLGVSYRISATGGEHGRVFADVVELEYQGRVLEMPVWIVPGQADGCVTLHLGHGRKRAGRVGTGVGSNAYTLRTSGALWMTSGTILRKTGRQHPLACTQFHHNMEGRELVRATSLEEYRRNPSFANEGEAEPPKELSLYPEHKYDGNAWGMAIDLNACHGCNACVVACQAENNIPIVGKTEVMRGREMHWLRIDRYYQGSLDNPQTYFQPVPCMHCENAPCEVVCPVGATVHSAEGLNDMVYNRCVGTRYCSNNCPYKVRRFNFFQYSDWETPSLKLLRNPDVTVRSRGVMEKCTYCVQRINAARIEADKENRPIRDGEIVTACQAACPAEAIVFGNIRDPQSRVARLKAEKRNYSLLGGLNTRPRTTYLAAVRNPNRELEWVKRSGR
;
A
#
# COMPACT_ATOMS: atom_id res chain seq x y z
N MET A 1 -31.92 -16.22 -8.79
CA MET A 1 -33.05 -15.48 -8.21
C MET A 1 -33.69 -14.70 -9.34
N LYS A 2 -34.96 -15.02 -9.68
CA LYS A 2 -35.69 -14.38 -10.80
C LYS A 2 -35.77 -12.86 -10.54
N MET A 3 -35.53 -12.06 -11.57
CA MET A 3 -35.81 -10.62 -11.53
C MET A 3 -37.28 -10.42 -11.15
N PRO A 4 -37.60 -9.53 -10.22
CA PRO A 4 -39.01 -9.17 -10.00
C PRO A 4 -39.51 -8.42 -11.22
N ASN A 5 -40.71 -8.78 -11.61
CA ASN A 5 -41.43 -8.28 -12.79
C ASN A 5 -41.54 -6.74 -12.72
N ARG A 6 -41.20 -6.04 -13.76
CA ARG A 6 -41.30 -4.57 -13.89
C ARG A 6 -42.74 -4.05 -14.00
N ASP A 7 -43.72 -4.94 -14.00
CA ASP A 7 -45.13 -4.64 -14.28
C ASP A 7 -46.04 -4.71 -13.05
N ALA A 8 -45.57 -4.27 -11.87
CA ALA A 8 -46.53 -3.97 -10.81
C ALA A 8 -47.29 -2.70 -11.22
N VAL A 9 -48.44 -2.89 -11.78
CA VAL A 9 -49.36 -1.80 -12.16
C VAL A 9 -49.76 -1.06 -10.89
N LEU A 10 -49.54 0.27 -10.87
CA LEU A 10 -49.95 1.15 -9.79
C LEU A 10 -51.48 1.04 -9.57
N ASP A 11 -51.88 0.67 -8.35
CA ASP A 11 -53.32 0.59 -8.01
C ASP A 11 -53.90 1.99 -7.82
N LEU A 12 -54.47 2.53 -8.89
CA LEU A 12 -55.13 3.85 -8.88
C LEU A 12 -56.37 3.92 -7.97
N ALA A 13 -56.97 2.75 -7.62
CA ALA A 13 -58.08 2.73 -6.71
C ALA A 13 -57.61 2.91 -5.27
N ALA A 14 -56.50 2.26 -4.90
CA ALA A 14 -55.87 2.48 -3.59
C ALA A 14 -55.39 3.93 -3.42
N VAL A 15 -54.76 4.52 -4.45
CA VAL A 15 -54.35 5.92 -4.46
C VAL A 15 -55.52 6.87 -4.24
N ARG A 16 -56.66 6.62 -4.90
CA ARG A 16 -57.89 7.48 -4.73
C ARG A 16 -58.54 7.33 -3.36
N SER A 17 -58.59 6.12 -2.81
CA SER A 17 -59.09 5.86 -1.45
C SER A 17 -58.26 6.61 -0.40
N HIS A 18 -56.92 6.50 -0.50
CA HIS A 18 -56.02 7.18 0.45
C HIS A 18 -56.10 8.71 0.37
N LEU A 19 -56.26 9.26 -0.83
CA LEU A 19 -56.47 10.70 -1.02
C LEU A 19 -57.84 11.20 -0.44
N GLN A 20 -58.87 10.36 -0.43
CA GLN A 20 -60.16 10.68 0.12
C GLN A 20 -60.19 10.62 1.67
N GLU A 21 -59.33 9.78 2.26
CA GLU A 21 -59.22 9.60 3.71
C GLU A 21 -58.22 10.59 4.33
N SER A 22 -57.35 11.17 3.54
CA SER A 22 -56.31 12.09 4.00
C SER A 22 -56.87 13.45 4.33
N SER A 23 -56.56 13.96 5.50
CA SER A 23 -56.96 15.33 5.92
C SER A 23 -55.71 16.13 6.31
N GLY A 24 -55.49 17.26 5.65
CA GLY A 24 -54.39 18.18 5.94
C GLY A 24 -53.35 18.20 4.81
N LYS A 25 -52.15 18.79 5.08
CA LYS A 25 -51.05 18.83 4.13
C LYS A 25 -50.16 17.62 4.38
N GLU A 26 -50.37 16.58 3.61
CA GLU A 26 -49.50 15.41 3.54
C GLU A 26 -48.72 15.45 2.24
N TYR A 27 -47.47 14.97 2.31
CA TYR A 27 -46.54 14.99 1.17
C TYR A 27 -45.96 13.60 0.98
N TRP A 28 -46.07 13.05 -0.25
CA TRP A 28 -45.49 11.78 -0.66
C TRP A 28 -44.46 12.02 -1.74
N ARG A 29 -43.44 11.16 -1.74
CA ARG A 29 -42.33 11.23 -2.72
C ARG A 29 -42.75 10.71 -4.09
N SER A 30 -43.68 9.78 -4.13
CA SER A 30 -44.19 9.17 -5.34
C SER A 30 -45.61 8.67 -5.15
N LEU A 31 -46.30 8.32 -6.27
CA LEU A 31 -47.59 7.65 -6.24
C LEU A 31 -47.53 6.24 -5.63
N ASP A 32 -46.39 5.56 -5.74
CA ASP A 32 -46.15 4.25 -5.11
C ASP A 32 -46.08 4.35 -3.59
N GLU A 33 -45.53 5.44 -3.03
CA GLU A 33 -45.53 5.71 -1.60
C GLU A 33 -46.94 5.99 -1.11
N LEU A 34 -47.71 6.77 -1.86
CA LEU A 34 -49.12 7.10 -1.55
C LEU A 34 -50.00 5.84 -1.60
N ALA A 35 -49.72 4.92 -2.51
CA ALA A 35 -50.42 3.64 -2.64
C ALA A 35 -49.95 2.58 -1.64
N GLU A 36 -49.00 2.91 -0.75
CA GLU A 36 -48.35 1.97 0.18
C GLU A 36 -47.78 0.71 -0.51
N ASN A 37 -47.26 0.88 -1.71
CA ASN A 37 -46.75 -0.23 -2.51
C ASN A 37 -45.53 -0.88 -1.82
N PRO A 38 -45.58 -2.19 -1.49
CA PRO A 38 -44.49 -2.88 -0.82
C PRO A 38 -43.14 -2.81 -1.59
N HIS A 39 -43.19 -2.75 -2.92
CA HIS A 39 -42.00 -2.60 -3.74
C HIS A 39 -41.31 -1.25 -3.62
N PHE A 40 -42.07 -0.19 -3.27
CA PHE A 40 -41.48 1.11 -3.00
C PHE A 40 -40.64 1.09 -1.72
N PHE A 41 -41.13 0.45 -0.67
CA PHE A 41 -40.38 0.30 0.58
C PHE A 41 -39.14 -0.62 0.38
N GLU A 42 -39.25 -1.68 -0.40
CA GLU A 42 -38.12 -2.54 -0.74
C GLU A 42 -37.08 -1.79 -1.57
N LEU A 43 -37.47 -0.94 -2.51
CA LEU A 43 -36.59 -0.07 -3.27
C LEU A 43 -35.91 0.96 -2.35
N LEU A 44 -36.67 1.56 -1.44
CA LEU A 44 -36.18 2.54 -0.48
C LEU A 44 -35.14 1.94 0.46
N HIS A 45 -35.37 0.74 0.99
CA HIS A 45 -34.42 0.00 1.83
C HIS A 45 -33.15 -0.41 1.07
N ARG A 46 -33.28 -0.73 -0.20
CA ARG A 46 -32.16 -1.08 -1.04
C ARG A 46 -31.28 0.13 -1.39
N GLU A 47 -31.91 1.28 -1.65
CA GLU A 47 -31.21 2.52 -2.01
C GLU A 47 -30.66 3.26 -0.78
N PHE A 48 -31.36 3.17 0.37
CA PHE A 48 -31.01 3.85 1.61
C PHE A 48 -31.06 2.92 2.84
N PRO A 49 -30.22 1.88 2.90
CA PRO A 49 -30.40 0.78 3.85
C PRO A 49 -30.29 1.15 5.34
N ARG A 50 -29.59 2.24 5.69
CA ARG A 50 -29.42 2.68 7.09
C ARG A 50 -30.42 3.76 7.53
N GLN A 51 -30.98 4.50 6.60
CA GLN A 51 -31.86 5.64 6.90
C GLN A 51 -33.33 5.35 6.61
N ALA A 52 -33.63 4.32 5.82
CA ALA A 52 -35.02 3.95 5.54
C ALA A 52 -35.72 3.33 6.73
N SER A 53 -34.99 2.65 7.63
CA SER A 53 -35.56 2.05 8.85
C SER A 53 -36.02 3.06 9.91
N GLU A 54 -35.44 4.26 9.92
CA GLU A 54 -35.88 5.34 10.85
C GLU A 54 -37.29 5.85 10.56
N TRP A 55 -37.86 5.53 9.41
CA TRP A 55 -39.19 5.97 8.98
C TRP A 55 -40.26 4.91 9.15
N LEU A 56 -39.90 3.70 9.55
CA LEU A 56 -40.80 2.56 9.74
C LEU A 56 -41.23 2.35 11.21
N ASP A 57 -40.57 3.03 12.17
CA ASP A 57 -41.03 3.03 13.53
C ASP A 57 -42.31 3.85 13.64
N GLY A 58 -43.36 3.22 14.22
CA GLY A 58 -44.75 3.66 14.25
C GLY A 58 -45.06 4.97 14.98
N VAL A 59 -44.13 5.91 15.01
CA VAL A 59 -44.40 7.29 15.39
C VAL A 59 -44.86 8.00 14.12
N GLY A 60 -46.16 8.00 13.92
CA GLY A 60 -46.74 8.71 12.78
C GLY A 60 -46.22 10.13 12.68
N ARG A 61 -46.08 10.64 11.45
CA ARG A 61 -45.57 11.99 11.09
C ARG A 61 -46.15 13.11 11.98
N ARG A 62 -47.39 12.96 12.47
CA ARG A 62 -48.02 13.83 13.43
C ARG A 62 -47.43 13.74 14.85
N GLY A 63 -46.99 12.54 15.26
CA GLY A 63 -46.27 12.32 16.52
C GLY A 63 -44.86 12.93 16.46
N PHE A 64 -44.16 12.76 15.36
CA PHE A 64 -42.85 13.35 15.13
C PHE A 64 -42.90 14.88 15.05
N LEU A 65 -43.88 15.46 14.35
CA LEU A 65 -44.05 16.92 14.31
C LEU A 65 -44.51 17.49 15.66
N LYS A 66 -45.29 16.75 16.47
CA LYS A 66 -45.61 17.15 17.84
C LYS A 66 -44.39 17.03 18.77
N LEU A 67 -43.60 15.99 18.65
CA LEU A 67 -42.31 15.86 19.35
C LEU A 67 -41.32 16.94 18.90
N MET A 68 -41.27 17.24 17.61
CA MET A 68 -40.43 18.30 17.07
C MET A 68 -40.90 19.70 17.48
N ALA A 69 -42.21 19.96 17.52
CA ALA A 69 -42.78 21.22 18.03
C ALA A 69 -42.57 21.36 19.54
N ALA A 70 -42.73 20.28 20.32
CA ALA A 70 -42.40 20.24 21.74
C ALA A 70 -40.89 20.38 21.98
N SER A 71 -40.06 19.74 21.16
CA SER A 71 -38.61 19.89 21.20
C SER A 71 -38.15 21.28 20.76
N LEU A 72 -38.82 21.92 19.79
CA LEU A 72 -38.58 23.30 19.38
C LEU A 72 -39.07 24.31 20.44
N ALA A 73 -40.16 24.04 21.14
CA ALA A 73 -40.61 24.86 22.25
C ALA A 73 -39.69 24.74 23.47
N LEU A 74 -39.15 23.53 23.74
CA LEU A 74 -38.11 23.31 24.75
C LEU A 74 -36.72 23.81 24.29
N ALA A 75 -36.40 23.72 22.99
CA ALA A 75 -35.18 24.25 22.42
C ALA A 75 -35.20 25.76 22.25
N GLY A 76 -36.39 26.37 22.10
CA GLY A 76 -36.57 27.84 22.08
C GLY A 76 -36.22 28.52 23.40
N LEU A 77 -36.26 27.78 24.52
CA LEU A 77 -35.80 28.25 25.82
C LEU A 77 -34.29 28.05 26.06
N ASN A 78 -33.64 27.23 25.21
CA ASN A 78 -32.21 26.93 25.30
C ASN A 78 -31.41 27.21 24.00
N ALA A 79 -32.01 27.86 23.01
CA ALA A 79 -31.47 28.00 21.66
C ALA A 79 -30.22 28.90 21.54
N CYS A 80 -29.84 29.60 22.60
CA CYS A 80 -28.62 30.44 22.58
C CYS A 80 -27.38 29.80 23.18
N THR A 81 -27.43 28.56 23.68
CA THR A 81 -26.28 27.92 24.29
C THR A 81 -26.25 26.41 24.10
N ARG A 82 -26.26 25.92 22.87
CA ARG A 82 -25.76 24.57 22.63
C ARG A 82 -24.24 24.60 22.82
N ARG A 83 -23.83 24.26 24.04
CA ARG A 83 -22.41 23.99 24.29
C ARG A 83 -22.01 22.87 23.33
N PRO A 84 -20.87 22.97 22.66
CA PRO A 84 -20.32 21.83 21.92
C PRO A 84 -20.30 20.61 22.84
N LYS A 85 -20.61 19.43 22.33
CA LYS A 85 -20.54 18.17 23.10
C LYS A 85 -19.12 17.92 23.63
N GLU A 86 -18.15 18.57 23.05
CA GLU A 86 -16.74 18.48 23.41
C GLU A 86 -16.40 19.55 24.44
N THR A 87 -15.73 19.13 25.50
CA THR A 87 -15.22 20.04 26.51
C THR A 87 -13.98 20.74 25.94
N ILE A 88 -14.05 22.05 25.75
CA ILE A 88 -12.86 22.84 25.42
C ILE A 88 -12.07 23.00 26.72
N VAL A 89 -10.91 22.33 26.82
CA VAL A 89 -10.00 22.47 27.92
C VAL A 89 -8.89 23.42 27.48
N PRO A 90 -8.82 24.65 28.03
CA PRO A 90 -7.74 25.57 27.70
C PRO A 90 -6.42 25.05 28.25
N TYR A 91 -5.32 25.43 27.64
CA TYR A 91 -3.99 25.17 28.21
C TYR A 91 -3.87 25.86 29.58
N VAL A 92 -3.44 25.13 30.59
CA VAL A 92 -3.03 25.73 31.87
C VAL A 92 -1.80 26.63 31.67
N ARG A 93 -0.90 26.16 30.80
CA ARG A 93 0.24 26.92 30.28
C ARG A 93 0.37 26.60 28.80
N ALA A 94 0.22 27.60 27.94
CA ALA A 94 0.40 27.39 26.50
C ALA A 94 1.86 27.02 26.24
N PRO A 95 2.14 25.96 25.46
CA PRO A 95 3.52 25.67 25.03
C PRO A 95 4.07 26.84 24.21
N GLU A 96 5.28 27.29 24.51
CA GLU A 96 5.87 28.47 23.88
C GLU A 96 6.07 28.30 22.37
N GLU A 97 6.28 27.05 21.91
CA GLU A 97 6.56 26.70 20.50
C GLU A 97 5.32 26.39 19.69
N VAL A 98 4.14 26.30 20.31
CA VAL A 98 2.90 25.98 19.62
C VAL A 98 2.15 27.25 19.25
N VAL A 99 2.11 27.55 17.96
CA VAL A 99 1.28 28.63 17.41
C VAL A 99 0.03 27.98 16.81
N PRO A 100 -1.19 28.29 17.31
CA PRO A 100 -2.42 27.74 16.77
C PRO A 100 -2.53 27.96 15.25
N GLY A 101 -2.90 26.92 14.50
CA GLY A 101 -2.97 26.95 13.04
C GLY A 101 -1.62 26.79 12.31
N LYS A 102 -0.50 26.64 13.03
CA LYS A 102 0.80 26.33 12.44
C LYS A 102 1.24 24.93 12.87
N PRO A 103 1.33 23.95 11.96
CA PRO A 103 1.77 22.62 12.32
C PRO A 103 3.25 22.58 12.65
N LEU A 104 3.62 21.65 13.54
CA LEU A 104 5.00 21.27 13.82
C LEU A 104 5.33 19.94 13.15
N PHE A 105 6.59 19.76 12.77
CA PHE A 105 7.07 18.54 12.15
C PHE A 105 8.10 17.87 13.07
N PHE A 106 7.90 16.56 13.30
CA PHE A 106 8.80 15.77 14.13
C PHE A 106 9.38 14.63 13.33
N ALA A 107 10.70 14.48 13.37
CA ALA A 107 11.37 13.38 12.72
C ALA A 107 11.20 12.09 13.55
N THR A 108 10.88 10.99 12.90
CA THR A 108 10.76 9.65 13.50
C THR A 108 11.00 8.60 12.42
N ALA A 109 10.78 7.33 12.72
CA ALA A 109 10.86 6.26 11.73
C ALA A 109 9.77 5.21 11.97
N MET A 110 9.28 4.62 10.89
CA MET A 110 8.40 3.46 10.92
C MET A 110 9.16 2.24 10.45
N THR A 111 9.06 1.14 11.19
CA THR A 111 9.67 -0.14 10.82
C THR A 111 8.62 -1.06 10.17
N LEU A 112 8.97 -1.65 9.04
CA LEU A 112 8.16 -2.66 8.36
C LEU A 112 9.06 -3.80 7.89
N ALA A 113 8.73 -5.04 8.26
CA ALA A 113 9.51 -6.24 7.93
C ALA A 113 11.02 -6.07 8.20
N GLY A 114 11.38 -5.52 9.35
CA GLY A 114 12.77 -5.33 9.79
C GLY A 114 13.54 -4.19 9.12
N SER A 115 12.89 -3.31 8.34
CA SER A 115 13.54 -2.15 7.73
C SER A 115 12.85 -0.84 8.11
N ALA A 116 13.63 0.17 8.50
CA ALA A 116 13.11 1.47 8.86
C ALA A 116 13.00 2.41 7.67
N ILE A 117 11.92 3.19 7.63
CA ILE A 117 11.70 4.32 6.73
C ILE A 117 11.65 5.57 7.59
N GLY A 118 12.51 6.57 7.32
CA GLY A 118 12.54 7.83 8.04
C GLY A 118 11.40 8.74 7.63
N LEU A 119 10.75 9.33 8.62
CA LEU A 119 9.52 10.10 8.47
C LEU A 119 9.65 11.48 9.12
N LEU A 120 8.90 12.42 8.58
CA LEU A 120 8.52 13.68 9.22
C LEU A 120 7.02 13.63 9.45
N VAL A 121 6.59 13.71 10.70
CA VAL A 121 5.18 13.63 11.05
C VAL A 121 4.67 15.01 11.41
N GLU A 122 3.63 15.45 10.70
CA GLU A 122 2.95 16.71 10.91
C GLU A 122 2.01 16.61 12.10
N SER A 123 2.16 17.53 13.03
CA SER A 123 1.40 17.61 14.28
C SER A 123 0.67 18.94 14.38
N HIS A 124 -0.65 18.90 14.44
CA HIS A 124 -1.50 20.05 14.71
C HIS A 124 -1.90 20.06 16.18
N GLU A 125 -1.37 21.04 16.94
CA GLU A 125 -1.69 21.19 18.36
C GLU A 125 -1.51 19.90 19.17
N GLY A 126 -0.39 19.19 18.94
CA GLY A 126 -0.05 17.95 19.61
C GLY A 126 -0.72 16.69 19.01
N ARG A 127 -1.44 16.80 17.90
CA ARG A 127 -2.07 15.66 17.22
C ARG A 127 -1.34 15.31 15.93
N PRO A 128 -0.77 14.12 15.79
CA PRO A 128 -0.28 13.62 14.50
C PRO A 128 -1.42 13.53 13.48
N THR A 129 -1.32 14.23 12.35
CA THR A 129 -2.39 14.29 11.33
C THR A 129 -1.92 13.85 9.96
N LYS A 130 -0.62 13.92 9.68
CA LYS A 130 -0.08 13.56 8.38
C LYS A 130 1.35 13.01 8.52
N VAL A 131 1.67 12.05 7.70
CA VAL A 131 3.03 11.47 7.60
C VAL A 131 3.65 11.89 6.28
N GLU A 132 4.87 12.43 6.34
CA GLU A 132 5.70 12.74 5.18
C GLU A 132 7.02 11.99 5.28
N GLY A 133 7.76 11.87 4.19
CA GLY A 133 9.10 11.29 4.22
C GLY A 133 10.14 12.28 4.72
N ASN A 134 11.14 11.79 5.45
CA ASN A 134 12.28 12.61 5.82
C ASN A 134 13.24 12.75 4.61
N PRO A 135 13.48 13.95 4.07
CA PRO A 135 14.32 14.15 2.89
C PRO A 135 15.78 13.76 3.10
N ASP A 136 16.29 13.86 4.34
CA ASP A 136 17.66 13.55 4.69
C ASP A 136 17.88 12.05 4.96
N HIS A 137 16.80 11.28 5.14
CA HIS A 137 16.90 9.86 5.46
C HIS A 137 17.14 9.02 4.19
N PRO A 138 18.16 8.14 4.16
CA PRO A 138 18.60 7.43 2.96
C PRO A 138 17.56 6.48 2.37
N ALA A 139 16.62 5.97 3.17
CA ALA A 139 15.57 5.07 2.69
C ALA A 139 14.35 5.78 2.13
N SER A 140 14.04 7.00 2.59
CA SER A 140 12.84 7.74 2.16
C SER A 140 13.14 8.83 1.15
N LEU A 141 14.24 9.56 1.32
CA LEU A 141 14.61 10.71 0.50
C LEU A 141 13.45 11.72 0.33
N GLY A 142 12.61 11.87 1.36
CA GLY A 142 11.43 12.72 1.35
C GLY A 142 10.14 12.07 0.83
N ALA A 143 10.19 10.83 0.34
CA ALA A 143 9.01 10.09 -0.13
C ALA A 143 8.50 9.08 0.90
N THR A 144 7.33 8.52 0.63
CA THR A 144 6.71 7.47 1.46
C THR A 144 6.07 6.40 0.59
N ASP A 145 5.80 5.25 1.20
CA ASP A 145 4.92 4.23 0.63
C ASP A 145 3.47 4.38 1.14
N VAL A 146 2.61 3.49 0.72
CA VAL A 146 1.20 3.46 1.12
C VAL A 146 1.02 3.14 2.61
N PHE A 147 1.91 2.30 3.17
CA PHE A 147 1.82 1.84 4.55
C PHE A 147 2.20 2.96 5.52
N ALA A 148 3.29 3.66 5.25
CA ALA A 148 3.71 4.81 6.04
C ALA A 148 2.65 5.92 6.00
N GLN A 149 2.10 6.24 4.82
CA GLN A 149 1.03 7.24 4.70
C GLN A 149 -0.24 6.85 5.48
N ALA A 150 -0.61 5.58 5.47
CA ALA A 150 -1.81 5.09 6.13
C ALA A 150 -1.64 4.85 7.63
N SER A 151 -0.41 4.88 8.17
CA SER A 151 -0.12 4.54 9.56
C SER A 151 -0.77 5.48 10.57
N VAL A 152 -1.01 6.73 10.19
CA VAL A 152 -1.72 7.70 11.04
C VAL A 152 -3.18 7.30 11.30
N LEU A 153 -3.85 6.62 10.35
CA LEU A 153 -5.18 6.06 10.60
C LEU A 153 -5.11 4.92 11.62
N THR A 154 -4.06 4.09 11.55
CA THR A 154 -3.84 3.02 12.52
C THR A 154 -3.63 3.56 13.93
N LEU A 155 -2.96 4.71 14.11
CA LEU A 155 -2.81 5.36 15.41
C LEU A 155 -4.16 5.62 16.09
N TYR A 156 -5.12 6.13 15.32
CA TYR A 156 -6.44 6.54 15.82
C TYR A 156 -7.52 5.47 15.67
N ASP A 157 -7.14 4.26 15.28
CA ASP A 157 -8.09 3.15 15.10
C ASP A 157 -8.74 2.79 16.45
N PRO A 158 -10.08 2.92 16.57
CA PRO A 158 -10.79 2.61 17.81
C PRO A 158 -10.81 1.12 18.16
N ASP A 159 -10.46 0.24 17.21
CA ASP A 159 -10.41 -1.21 17.41
C ASP A 159 -9.07 -1.70 17.98
N ARG A 160 -8.10 -0.79 18.18
CA ARG A 160 -6.85 -1.10 18.87
C ARG A 160 -7.12 -1.55 20.30
N SER A 161 -6.27 -2.45 20.79
CA SER A 161 -6.31 -2.90 22.17
C SER A 161 -6.07 -1.74 23.12
N GLN A 162 -6.92 -1.60 24.13
CA GLN A 162 -6.92 -0.44 25.02
C GLN A 162 -6.39 -0.75 26.40
N VAL A 163 -6.52 -2.00 26.85
CA VAL A 163 -6.22 -2.42 28.23
C VAL A 163 -5.51 -3.77 28.26
N LEU A 164 -4.70 -3.95 29.27
CA LEU A 164 -4.09 -5.24 29.59
C LEU A 164 -5.16 -6.21 30.06
N THR A 165 -5.15 -7.44 29.52
CA THR A 165 -6.09 -8.49 29.95
C THR A 165 -5.39 -9.79 30.31
N TYR A 166 -5.99 -10.51 31.26
CA TYR A 166 -5.67 -11.89 31.60
C TYR A 166 -6.92 -12.74 31.45
N LEU A 167 -6.92 -13.67 30.50
CA LEU A 167 -8.09 -14.49 30.17
C LEU A 167 -9.34 -13.63 29.90
N GLU A 168 -9.15 -12.56 29.13
CA GLU A 168 -10.15 -11.54 28.78
C GLU A 168 -10.56 -10.58 29.92
N ASP A 169 -10.19 -10.85 31.18
CA ASP A 169 -10.40 -9.94 32.30
C ASP A 169 -9.38 -8.80 32.33
N ILE A 170 -9.84 -7.57 32.54
CA ILE A 170 -8.95 -6.39 32.69
C ILE A 170 -8.09 -6.54 33.95
N ARG A 171 -6.79 -6.35 33.81
CA ARG A 171 -5.81 -6.41 34.91
C ARG A 171 -4.87 -5.19 34.91
N PRO A 172 -4.41 -4.75 36.07
CA PRO A 172 -3.39 -3.70 36.14
C PRO A 172 -2.01 -4.26 35.73
N TRP A 173 -1.11 -3.37 35.30
CA TRP A 173 0.28 -3.73 34.95
C TRP A 173 1.02 -4.45 36.09
N SER A 174 0.79 -4.03 37.33
CA SER A 174 1.38 -4.69 38.51
C SER A 174 1.02 -6.16 38.65
N ALA A 175 -0.17 -6.57 38.20
CA ALA A 175 -0.57 -7.97 38.20
C ALA A 175 0.28 -8.80 37.21
N LEU A 176 0.56 -8.25 36.04
CA LEU A 176 1.47 -8.86 35.06
C LEU A 176 2.89 -8.96 35.62
N LEU A 177 3.42 -7.88 36.21
CA LEU A 177 4.74 -7.88 36.82
C LEU A 177 4.87 -8.95 37.91
N GLY A 178 3.85 -9.09 38.80
CA GLY A 178 3.81 -10.14 39.79
C GLY A 178 3.81 -11.54 39.19
N HIS A 179 3.00 -11.76 38.14
CA HIS A 179 2.93 -13.04 37.44
C HIS A 179 4.26 -13.41 36.75
N VAL A 180 4.85 -12.45 36.01
CA VAL A 180 6.14 -12.64 35.33
C VAL A 180 7.25 -12.94 36.34
N ARG A 181 7.31 -12.22 37.47
CA ARG A 181 8.32 -12.44 38.52
C ARG A 181 8.25 -13.87 39.08
N VAL A 182 7.06 -14.33 39.44
CA VAL A 182 6.86 -15.70 39.96
C VAL A 182 7.30 -16.74 38.90
N ALA A 183 6.92 -16.54 37.66
CA ALA A 183 7.31 -17.44 36.56
C ALA A 183 8.84 -17.46 36.36
N LEU A 184 9.49 -16.30 36.40
CA LEU A 184 10.96 -16.17 36.20
C LEU A 184 11.73 -16.75 37.38
N ASP A 185 11.27 -16.59 38.62
CA ASP A 185 11.92 -17.19 39.82
C ASP A 185 11.98 -18.71 39.70
N GLY A 186 10.92 -19.32 39.17
CA GLY A 186 10.92 -20.76 38.86
C GLY A 186 11.88 -21.17 37.74
N LEU A 187 12.13 -20.31 36.78
CA LEU A 187 13.02 -20.56 35.64
C LEU A 187 14.49 -20.28 35.93
N ARG A 188 14.82 -19.33 36.83
CA ARG A 188 16.20 -18.93 37.16
C ARG A 188 17.06 -20.11 37.64
N ALA A 189 16.51 -20.98 38.47
CA ALA A 189 17.22 -22.16 38.95
C ALA A 189 17.68 -23.10 37.83
N ARG A 190 17.06 -23.00 36.64
CA ARG A 190 17.34 -23.82 35.46
C ARG A 190 17.92 -22.99 34.31
N GLY A 191 18.46 -21.81 34.63
CA GLY A 191 19.04 -20.90 33.61
C GLY A 191 18.07 -20.46 32.51
N GLY A 192 16.75 -20.49 32.78
CA GLY A 192 15.74 -20.11 31.79
C GLY A 192 15.34 -21.22 30.81
N ALA A 193 15.60 -22.50 31.10
CA ALA A 193 15.39 -23.60 30.13
C ALA A 193 13.97 -23.67 29.51
N GLY A 194 12.95 -23.25 30.26
CA GLY A 194 11.54 -23.19 29.78
C GLY A 194 11.11 -21.87 29.14
N LEU A 195 11.98 -20.87 29.07
CA LEU A 195 11.68 -19.55 28.51
C LEU A 195 11.90 -19.52 26.99
N ARG A 196 10.91 -19.08 26.25
CA ARG A 196 11.03 -18.79 24.82
C ARG A 196 10.51 -17.39 24.53
N ILE A 197 11.18 -16.70 23.63
CA ILE A 197 10.81 -15.37 23.12
C ILE A 197 10.65 -15.50 21.61
N LEU A 198 9.51 -15.07 21.09
CA LEU A 198 9.25 -14.99 19.64
C LEU A 198 9.11 -13.53 19.25
N THR A 199 9.88 -13.09 18.27
CA THR A 199 9.79 -11.75 17.68
C THR A 199 9.63 -11.83 16.17
N GLU A 200 9.20 -10.74 15.55
CA GLU A 200 9.46 -10.50 14.14
C GLU A 200 10.95 -10.17 13.94
N THR A 201 11.34 -9.76 12.71
CA THR A 201 12.73 -9.37 12.41
C THR A 201 13.13 -8.14 13.22
N VAL A 202 14.18 -8.25 14.02
CA VAL A 202 14.69 -7.17 14.86
C VAL A 202 15.84 -6.43 14.17
N SER A 203 15.62 -5.14 13.87
CA SER A 203 16.66 -4.21 13.38
C SER A 203 16.97 -3.09 14.38
N SER A 204 16.27 -3.03 15.50
CA SER A 204 16.53 -2.10 16.61
C SER A 204 17.80 -2.49 17.35
N PRO A 205 18.84 -1.61 17.38
CA PRO A 205 20.05 -1.87 18.16
C PRO A 205 19.78 -1.98 19.66
N THR A 206 18.89 -1.12 20.19
CA THR A 206 18.50 -1.13 21.60
C THR A 206 17.78 -2.41 21.99
N LEU A 207 16.79 -2.83 21.18
CA LEU A 207 16.04 -4.07 21.42
C LEU A 207 16.96 -5.30 21.36
N ALA A 208 17.87 -5.31 20.39
CA ALA A 208 18.87 -6.35 20.26
C ALA A 208 19.77 -6.46 21.51
N GLN A 209 20.16 -5.34 22.10
CA GLN A 209 20.95 -5.31 23.33
C GLN A 209 20.14 -5.83 24.52
N GLN A 210 18.86 -5.44 24.64
CA GLN A 210 18.00 -5.96 25.70
C GLN A 210 17.84 -7.50 25.61
N LEU A 211 17.57 -8.02 24.40
CA LEU A 211 17.45 -9.46 24.19
C LEU A 211 18.74 -10.20 24.51
N ARG A 212 19.91 -9.66 24.09
CA ARG A 212 21.22 -10.26 24.44
C ARG A 212 21.46 -10.25 25.95
N SER A 213 21.10 -9.17 26.63
CA SER A 213 21.25 -9.07 28.09
C SER A 213 20.35 -10.09 28.80
N LEU A 214 19.11 -10.23 28.35
CA LEU A 214 18.18 -11.21 28.90
C LEU A 214 18.66 -12.67 28.67
N LEU A 215 19.17 -12.97 27.47
CA LEU A 215 19.75 -14.29 27.18
C LEU A 215 21.06 -14.55 27.94
N ALA A 216 21.80 -13.53 28.31
CA ALA A 216 22.97 -13.67 29.17
C ALA A 216 22.58 -14.02 30.64
N GLU A 217 21.45 -13.46 31.13
CA GLU A 217 20.88 -13.81 32.44
C GLU A 217 20.23 -15.20 32.45
N PHE A 218 19.60 -15.57 31.31
CA PHE A 218 18.93 -16.86 31.13
C PHE A 218 19.56 -17.67 29.98
N PRO A 219 20.75 -18.26 30.15
CA PRO A 219 21.52 -18.83 29.04
C PRO A 219 20.89 -20.06 28.38
N ALA A 220 19.91 -20.70 28.98
CA ALA A 220 19.14 -21.80 28.40
C ALA A 220 17.80 -21.34 27.76
N ALA A 221 17.47 -20.04 27.84
CA ALA A 221 16.36 -19.46 27.11
C ALA A 221 16.72 -19.38 25.63
N LYS A 222 15.69 -19.34 24.77
CA LYS A 222 15.90 -19.21 23.34
C LYS A 222 15.10 -18.04 22.79
N TRP A 223 15.71 -17.31 21.85
CA TRP A 223 15.07 -16.27 21.06
C TRP A 223 14.83 -16.78 19.64
N HIS A 224 13.56 -16.84 19.27
CA HIS A 224 13.08 -17.22 17.96
C HIS A 224 12.60 -16.00 17.17
N GLN A 225 12.75 -16.06 15.86
CA GLN A 225 12.27 -15.02 14.96
C GLN A 225 11.41 -15.62 13.86
N TYR A 226 10.32 -14.94 13.52
CA TYR A 226 9.48 -15.28 12.38
C TYR A 226 8.82 -14.03 11.79
N GLU A 227 9.07 -13.80 10.50
CA GLU A 227 8.46 -12.75 9.70
C GLU A 227 7.70 -13.40 8.53
N PRO A 228 6.37 -13.25 8.40
CA PRO A 228 5.64 -13.83 7.27
C PRO A 228 6.09 -13.27 5.91
N ALA A 229 6.61 -12.05 5.89
CA ALA A 229 7.28 -11.41 4.77
C ALA A 229 8.80 -11.70 4.74
N GLY A 230 9.22 -12.86 5.30
CA GLY A 230 10.62 -13.22 5.51
C GLY A 230 11.43 -13.32 4.23
N ARG A 231 12.74 -13.07 4.37
CA ARG A 231 13.73 -13.04 3.29
C ARG A 231 14.66 -14.26 3.33
N ASP A 232 14.22 -15.39 3.89
CA ASP A 232 15.01 -16.59 4.07
C ASP A 232 15.62 -17.10 2.75
N PRO A 233 14.89 -17.13 1.60
CA PRO A 233 15.48 -17.53 0.33
C PRO A 233 16.64 -16.62 -0.09
N ALA A 234 16.50 -15.31 0.06
CA ALA A 234 17.55 -14.34 -0.27
C ALA A 234 18.78 -14.51 0.64
N ARG A 235 18.56 -14.69 1.96
CA ARG A 235 19.64 -14.97 2.93
C ARG A 235 20.35 -16.29 2.64
N ALA A 236 19.62 -17.34 2.34
CA ALA A 236 20.19 -18.65 1.97
C ALA A 236 21.01 -18.56 0.68
N GLY A 237 20.54 -17.81 -0.35
CA GLY A 237 21.25 -17.60 -1.59
C GLY A 237 22.56 -16.85 -1.40
N VAL A 238 22.55 -15.78 -0.62
CA VAL A 238 23.75 -15.03 -0.25
C VAL A 238 24.76 -15.93 0.50
N ARG A 239 24.27 -16.72 1.47
CA ARG A 239 25.12 -17.64 2.22
C ARG A 239 25.72 -18.72 1.33
N ARG A 240 24.98 -19.23 0.33
CA ARG A 240 25.52 -20.16 -0.67
C ARG A 240 26.63 -19.50 -1.48
N ALA A 241 26.41 -18.31 -2.00
CA ALA A 241 27.36 -17.62 -2.85
C ALA A 241 28.62 -17.19 -2.11
N PHE A 242 28.51 -16.71 -0.86
CA PHE A 242 29.62 -16.07 -0.13
C PHE A 242 30.01 -16.75 1.17
N GLY A 243 29.31 -17.81 1.62
CA GLY A 243 29.59 -18.55 2.85
C GLY A 243 29.14 -17.86 4.12
N ARG A 244 28.61 -16.65 4.06
CA ARG A 244 28.17 -15.84 5.20
C ARG A 244 26.94 -15.02 4.83
N TYR A 245 26.23 -14.53 5.83
CA TYR A 245 25.17 -13.56 5.61
C TYR A 245 25.76 -12.19 5.29
N VAL A 246 25.33 -11.57 4.21
CA VAL A 246 25.63 -10.19 3.84
C VAL A 246 24.38 -9.56 3.24
N ASN A 247 24.28 -8.25 3.29
CA ASN A 247 23.14 -7.50 2.77
C ASN A 247 23.50 -6.84 1.43
N PRO A 248 22.86 -7.21 0.31
CA PRO A 248 23.08 -6.55 -0.98
C PRO A 248 22.35 -5.21 -1.02
N ILE A 249 23.03 -4.19 -1.50
CA ILE A 249 22.51 -2.84 -1.76
C ILE A 249 22.75 -2.50 -3.22
N TYR A 250 21.68 -2.21 -3.95
CA TYR A 250 21.77 -1.84 -5.35
C TYR A 250 21.94 -0.33 -5.51
N ARG A 251 22.73 0.07 -6.51
CA ARG A 251 23.02 1.47 -6.86
C ARG A 251 22.54 1.73 -8.28
N LEU A 252 21.21 1.91 -8.39
CA LEU A 252 20.52 1.99 -9.67
C LEU A 252 20.85 3.27 -10.43
N GLU A 253 21.33 4.30 -9.73
CA GLU A 253 21.87 5.51 -10.35
C GLU A 253 23.08 5.25 -11.26
N LYS A 254 23.73 4.07 -11.12
CA LYS A 254 24.87 3.64 -11.93
C LYS A 254 24.53 2.58 -12.97
N ALA A 255 23.27 2.10 -12.99
CA ALA A 255 22.91 0.99 -13.86
C ALA A 255 22.36 1.46 -15.21
N ASP A 256 23.05 1.12 -16.31
CA ASP A 256 22.57 1.30 -17.67
C ASP A 256 21.60 0.19 -18.09
N VAL A 257 21.81 -1.02 -17.57
CA VAL A 257 20.97 -2.20 -17.84
C VAL A 257 20.62 -2.89 -16.51
N ILE A 258 19.33 -3.17 -16.33
CA ILE A 258 18.81 -3.90 -15.17
C ILE A 258 18.08 -5.13 -15.67
N LEU A 259 18.36 -6.29 -15.06
CA LEU A 259 17.58 -7.51 -15.20
C LEU A 259 16.93 -7.86 -13.86
N ALA A 260 15.60 -7.80 -13.81
CA ALA A 260 14.80 -8.24 -12.69
C ALA A 260 14.34 -9.68 -12.89
N LEU A 261 14.67 -10.56 -11.94
CA LEU A 261 14.24 -11.96 -11.91
C LEU A 261 13.13 -12.10 -10.86
N ASP A 262 11.89 -11.87 -11.25
CA ASP A 262 10.70 -11.85 -10.41
C ASP A 262 10.81 -10.84 -9.25
N ALA A 263 11.51 -9.72 -9.48
CA ALA A 263 11.81 -8.71 -8.49
C ALA A 263 10.99 -7.43 -8.71
N ASP A 264 10.07 -7.11 -7.80
CA ASP A 264 9.34 -5.84 -7.83
C ASP A 264 10.04 -4.77 -6.96
N PHE A 265 11.31 -4.50 -7.26
CA PHE A 265 12.18 -3.60 -6.50
C PHE A 265 11.72 -2.12 -6.51
N LEU A 266 10.78 -1.74 -7.38
CA LEU A 266 10.20 -0.40 -7.41
C LEU A 266 9.08 -0.19 -6.39
N SER A 267 8.48 -1.28 -5.87
CA SER A 267 7.28 -1.18 -5.02
C SER A 267 7.37 -1.95 -3.72
N CYS A 268 8.29 -2.89 -3.58
CA CYS A 268 8.43 -3.66 -2.36
C CYS A 268 9.90 -4.01 -2.04
N GLY A 269 10.12 -4.47 -0.81
CA GLY A 269 11.42 -4.80 -0.28
C GLY A 269 12.18 -3.60 0.30
N PRO A 270 13.26 -3.86 1.05
CA PRO A 270 14.08 -2.81 1.65
C PRO A 270 14.69 -1.88 0.60
N GLY A 271 14.59 -0.57 0.80
CA GLY A 271 15.16 0.43 -0.09
C GLY A 271 14.35 0.76 -1.35
N HIS A 272 13.15 0.17 -1.55
CA HIS A 272 12.32 0.35 -2.75
C HIS A 272 12.04 1.81 -3.10
N LEU A 273 11.81 2.70 -2.12
CA LEU A 273 11.59 4.14 -2.36
C LEU A 273 12.81 4.79 -3.01
N ARG A 274 14.00 4.48 -2.49
CA ARG A 274 15.26 4.95 -3.06
C ARG A 274 15.49 4.36 -4.45
N TYR A 275 15.28 3.05 -4.60
CA TYR A 275 15.45 2.39 -5.91
C TYR A 275 14.49 2.95 -6.96
N ALA A 276 13.26 3.24 -6.59
CA ALA A 276 12.31 3.90 -7.47
C ALA A 276 12.83 5.28 -7.91
N ARG A 277 13.36 6.10 -6.98
CA ARG A 277 13.94 7.40 -7.29
C ARG A 277 15.16 7.32 -8.20
N GLU A 278 16.11 6.45 -7.88
CA GLU A 278 17.33 6.28 -8.66
C GLU A 278 17.02 5.79 -10.08
N PHE A 279 16.15 4.78 -10.19
CA PHE A 279 15.69 4.26 -11.48
C PHE A 279 15.01 5.32 -12.32
N THR A 280 14.02 6.04 -11.78
CA THR A 280 13.23 7.00 -12.54
C THR A 280 14.04 8.22 -12.97
N ARG A 281 15.03 8.66 -12.18
CA ARG A 281 15.99 9.70 -12.62
C ARG A 281 16.75 9.29 -13.88
N ARG A 282 17.13 8.03 -13.98
CA ARG A 282 17.85 7.46 -15.15
C ARG A 282 16.91 7.16 -16.33
N ARG A 283 15.60 7.17 -16.10
CA ARG A 283 14.59 6.95 -17.16
C ARG A 283 14.16 8.24 -17.86
N ARG A 284 14.51 9.40 -17.35
CA ARG A 284 14.17 10.68 -18.01
C ARG A 284 15.06 10.85 -19.25
N PRO A 285 14.47 10.98 -20.46
CA PRO A 285 15.27 11.14 -21.67
C PRO A 285 15.95 12.52 -21.63
N GLN A 286 17.27 12.51 -21.68
CA GLN A 286 18.10 13.71 -21.70
C GLN A 286 19.01 13.66 -22.92
N PRO A 287 19.29 14.83 -23.57
CA PRO A 287 20.24 14.88 -24.68
C PRO A 287 21.63 14.36 -24.25
N GLY A 288 22.15 13.39 -24.99
CA GLY A 288 23.48 12.82 -24.75
C GLY A 288 23.59 11.85 -23.56
N ALA A 289 22.57 11.69 -22.71
CA ALA A 289 22.62 10.74 -21.62
C ALA A 289 22.06 9.37 -22.01
N ALA A 290 22.65 8.31 -21.43
CA ALA A 290 22.11 6.96 -21.52
C ALA A 290 20.85 6.85 -20.66
N MET A 291 19.81 6.24 -21.23
CA MET A 291 18.57 5.91 -20.51
C MET A 291 18.64 4.44 -20.09
N THR A 292 18.45 4.14 -18.81
CA THR A 292 18.46 2.77 -18.29
C THR A 292 17.48 1.88 -19.04
N ARG A 293 17.91 0.66 -19.40
CA ARG A 293 17.07 -0.40 -19.95
C ARG A 293 16.72 -1.40 -18.87
N LEU A 294 15.44 -1.76 -18.81
CA LEU A 294 14.91 -2.70 -17.84
C LEU A 294 14.35 -3.95 -18.54
N TYR A 295 14.89 -5.09 -18.19
CA TYR A 295 14.33 -6.41 -18.48
C TYR A 295 13.65 -6.95 -17.23
N SER A 296 12.45 -7.50 -17.35
CA SER A 296 11.73 -8.14 -16.25
C SER A 296 11.26 -9.53 -16.67
N VAL A 297 11.70 -10.54 -15.92
CA VAL A 297 11.15 -11.91 -16.00
C VAL A 297 10.29 -12.11 -14.76
N GLU A 298 9.02 -12.38 -14.91
CA GLU A 298 8.10 -12.49 -13.76
C GLU A 298 6.91 -13.40 -14.07
N CYS A 299 6.42 -14.08 -13.02
CA CYS A 299 5.24 -14.92 -13.16
C CYS A 299 3.92 -14.12 -13.03
N THR A 300 3.93 -13.11 -12.18
CA THR A 300 2.80 -12.22 -11.92
C THR A 300 3.18 -10.81 -12.36
N PRO A 301 2.36 -10.11 -13.13
CA PRO A 301 2.61 -8.72 -13.45
C PRO A 301 2.85 -7.89 -12.20
N SER A 302 3.92 -7.08 -12.22
CA SER A 302 4.31 -6.20 -11.13
C SER A 302 4.44 -4.75 -11.60
N ASN A 303 4.60 -3.82 -10.66
CA ASN A 303 4.87 -2.42 -11.01
C ASN A 303 6.23 -2.29 -11.71
N THR A 304 7.23 -3.08 -11.33
CA THR A 304 8.52 -3.14 -12.02
C THR A 304 8.37 -3.69 -13.43
N GLY A 305 7.61 -4.78 -13.61
CA GLY A 305 7.34 -5.35 -14.94
C GLY A 305 6.57 -4.39 -15.85
N ALA A 306 5.65 -3.59 -15.29
CA ALA A 306 4.94 -2.54 -16.03
C ALA A 306 5.89 -1.43 -16.54
N MET A 307 7.02 -1.21 -15.87
CA MET A 307 8.04 -0.24 -16.27
C MET A 307 9.11 -0.82 -17.19
N ALA A 308 9.13 -2.13 -17.40
CA ALA A 308 10.14 -2.82 -18.21
C ALA A 308 10.06 -2.41 -19.70
N ASP A 309 11.21 -2.36 -20.34
CA ASP A 309 11.32 -2.21 -21.80
C ASP A 309 11.07 -3.55 -22.51
N HIS A 310 11.48 -4.64 -21.85
CA HIS A 310 11.16 -6.00 -22.25
C HIS A 310 10.73 -6.82 -21.05
N ARG A 311 9.54 -7.36 -21.11
CA ARG A 311 8.97 -8.23 -20.12
C ARG A 311 8.83 -9.65 -20.68
N LEU A 312 9.14 -10.66 -19.86
CA LEU A 312 8.98 -12.06 -20.19
C LEU A 312 8.09 -12.73 -19.12
N PRO A 313 6.82 -13.02 -19.41
CA PRO A 313 5.99 -13.84 -18.54
C PRO A 313 6.56 -15.26 -18.46
N MET A 314 6.83 -15.76 -17.25
CA MET A 314 7.44 -17.07 -17.04
C MET A 314 6.95 -17.64 -15.71
N ARG A 315 6.75 -18.96 -15.62
CA ARG A 315 6.43 -19.63 -14.37
C ARG A 315 7.54 -19.40 -13.35
N ALA A 316 7.18 -19.21 -12.09
CA ALA A 316 8.16 -18.92 -11.05
C ALA A 316 9.21 -20.04 -10.89
N SER A 317 8.79 -21.30 -11.06
CA SER A 317 9.64 -22.48 -11.04
C SER A 317 10.64 -22.57 -12.22
N GLU A 318 10.36 -21.92 -13.35
CA GLU A 318 11.22 -21.94 -14.54
C GLU A 318 12.33 -20.88 -14.48
N ILE A 319 12.20 -19.86 -13.62
CA ILE A 319 13.15 -18.75 -13.50
C ILE A 319 14.52 -19.23 -13.03
N GLU A 320 14.58 -20.29 -12.22
CA GLU A 320 15.83 -20.89 -11.78
C GLU A 320 16.64 -21.46 -12.96
N GLY A 321 15.99 -22.19 -13.85
CA GLY A 321 16.64 -22.71 -15.07
C GLY A 321 17.10 -21.62 -16.03
N LEU A 322 16.34 -20.53 -16.13
CA LEU A 322 16.74 -19.34 -16.91
C LEU A 322 17.95 -18.66 -16.27
N ALA A 323 17.98 -18.47 -14.95
CA ALA A 323 19.11 -17.86 -14.25
C ALA A 323 20.41 -18.68 -14.39
N LEU A 324 20.30 -20.01 -14.28
CA LEU A 324 21.42 -20.93 -14.52
C LEU A 324 21.92 -20.83 -15.96
N SER A 325 21.03 -20.85 -16.96
CA SER A 325 21.37 -20.75 -18.38
C SER A 325 22.05 -19.41 -18.70
N LEU A 326 21.59 -18.32 -18.07
CA LEU A 326 22.21 -17.01 -18.19
C LEU A 326 23.62 -17.00 -17.55
N ALA A 327 23.74 -17.57 -16.34
CA ALA A 327 25.02 -17.68 -15.64
C ALA A 327 26.07 -18.45 -16.48
N ALA A 328 25.66 -19.56 -17.10
CA ALA A 328 26.53 -20.33 -17.99
C ALA A 328 27.00 -19.51 -19.20
N ARG A 329 26.10 -18.77 -19.87
CA ARG A 329 26.41 -17.89 -21.01
C ARG A 329 27.36 -16.74 -20.64
N LEU A 330 27.30 -16.27 -19.40
CA LEU A 330 28.12 -15.17 -18.88
C LEU A 330 29.42 -15.66 -18.20
N GLY A 331 29.68 -16.99 -18.22
CA GLY A 331 30.88 -17.57 -17.60
C GLY A 331 30.85 -17.55 -16.06
N ALA A 332 29.65 -17.43 -15.47
CA ALA A 332 29.42 -17.41 -14.03
C ALA A 332 28.93 -18.77 -13.47
N GLY A 333 28.73 -19.77 -14.33
CA GLY A 333 28.16 -21.06 -13.97
C GLY A 333 28.73 -22.20 -14.78
N PRO A 334 28.41 -23.46 -14.45
CA PRO A 334 28.81 -24.63 -15.23
C PRO A 334 28.19 -24.54 -16.63
N ALA A 335 28.87 -25.18 -17.62
CA ALA A 335 28.29 -25.29 -18.94
C ALA A 335 26.91 -25.99 -18.85
N ALA A 336 25.86 -25.24 -19.05
CA ALA A 336 24.52 -25.80 -19.05
C ALA A 336 24.32 -26.68 -20.27
N GLY A 337 23.84 -27.90 -20.08
CA GLY A 337 23.29 -28.69 -21.20
C GLY A 337 22.20 -27.88 -21.88
N THR A 338 22.02 -28.05 -23.17
CA THR A 338 21.15 -27.25 -24.08
C THR A 338 19.64 -27.28 -23.79
N ASP A 339 19.20 -27.73 -22.62
CA ASP A 339 17.80 -28.04 -22.32
C ASP A 339 16.99 -26.92 -21.61
N GLY A 340 17.48 -25.69 -21.56
CA GLY A 340 16.60 -24.56 -21.30
C GLY A 340 15.75 -24.27 -22.53
N GLY A 341 14.49 -24.71 -22.53
CA GLY A 341 13.56 -24.78 -23.65
C GLY A 341 13.79 -23.81 -24.80
N ALA A 342 13.79 -24.28 -26.02
CA ALA A 342 14.08 -23.53 -27.25
C ALA A 342 13.33 -22.19 -27.39
N ALA A 343 12.19 -22.06 -26.72
CA ALA A 343 11.30 -20.89 -26.81
C ALA A 343 11.91 -19.56 -26.32
N HIS A 344 12.87 -19.57 -25.39
CA HIS A 344 13.44 -18.32 -24.82
C HIS A 344 14.91 -18.11 -25.18
N THR A 345 15.48 -18.97 -26.06
CA THR A 345 16.90 -18.96 -26.37
C THR A 345 17.38 -17.64 -27.00
N GLU A 346 16.58 -17.06 -27.90
CA GLU A 346 16.89 -15.78 -28.57
C GLU A 346 16.84 -14.62 -27.59
N TRP A 347 15.78 -14.58 -26.74
CA TRP A 347 15.63 -13.58 -25.71
C TRP A 347 16.81 -13.60 -24.74
N LEU A 348 17.17 -14.81 -24.26
CA LEU A 348 18.27 -14.99 -23.34
C LEU A 348 19.61 -14.60 -23.95
N ALA A 349 19.82 -14.90 -25.25
CA ALA A 349 21.03 -14.54 -25.97
C ALA A 349 21.16 -13.01 -26.13
N ALA A 350 20.07 -12.32 -26.45
CA ALA A 350 20.05 -10.86 -26.58
C ALA A 350 20.35 -10.17 -25.23
N VAL A 351 19.70 -10.63 -24.14
CA VAL A 351 19.95 -10.12 -22.80
C VAL A 351 21.39 -10.38 -22.34
N ALA A 352 21.92 -11.57 -22.58
CA ALA A 352 23.31 -11.89 -22.22
C ALA A 352 24.33 -10.99 -22.95
N ARG A 353 24.14 -10.72 -24.26
CA ARG A 353 24.98 -9.78 -25.00
C ARG A 353 24.88 -8.35 -24.45
N ASP A 354 23.66 -7.88 -24.15
CA ASP A 354 23.45 -6.54 -23.61
C ASP A 354 24.11 -6.36 -22.23
N LEU A 355 23.98 -7.35 -21.34
CA LEU A 355 24.68 -7.36 -20.05
C LEU A 355 26.20 -7.37 -20.20
N GLN A 356 26.74 -8.15 -21.17
CA GLN A 356 28.18 -8.20 -21.46
C GLN A 356 28.71 -6.86 -21.99
N GLN A 357 27.92 -6.15 -22.81
CA GLN A 357 28.29 -4.82 -23.33
C GLN A 357 28.33 -3.77 -22.23
N HIS A 358 27.57 -3.97 -21.14
CA HIS A 358 27.44 -3.04 -20.01
C HIS A 358 28.11 -3.57 -18.74
N ARG A 359 29.23 -4.26 -18.83
CA ARG A 359 30.00 -4.75 -17.67
C ARG A 359 30.33 -3.60 -16.72
N GLY A 360 30.11 -3.81 -15.41
CA GLY A 360 30.32 -2.80 -14.38
C GLY A 360 29.23 -1.69 -14.30
N SER A 361 28.37 -1.61 -15.32
CA SER A 361 27.20 -0.68 -15.34
C SER A 361 25.86 -1.38 -15.58
N CYS A 362 25.78 -2.68 -15.34
CA CYS A 362 24.53 -3.43 -15.30
C CYS A 362 24.28 -4.03 -13.92
N VAL A 363 23.09 -4.58 -13.68
CA VAL A 363 22.76 -5.28 -12.44
C VAL A 363 21.70 -6.34 -12.66
N VAL A 364 21.84 -7.49 -11.98
CA VAL A 364 20.83 -8.54 -11.91
C VAL A 364 20.25 -8.57 -10.49
N ILE A 365 18.93 -8.44 -10.39
CA ILE A 365 18.19 -8.32 -9.11
C ILE A 365 17.21 -9.50 -9.01
N PRO A 366 17.41 -10.44 -8.09
CA PRO A 366 16.46 -11.51 -7.81
C PRO A 366 15.35 -11.03 -6.88
N GLY A 367 14.13 -11.51 -7.09
CA GLY A 367 12.99 -11.26 -6.20
C GLY A 367 13.13 -12.01 -4.89
N GLU A 368 12.73 -11.39 -3.80
CA GLU A 368 12.88 -11.92 -2.43
C GLU A 368 12.25 -13.30 -2.23
N GLN A 369 11.25 -13.64 -3.02
CA GLN A 369 10.50 -14.89 -2.98
C GLN A 369 11.08 -16.00 -3.87
N GLN A 370 12.08 -15.70 -4.70
CA GLN A 370 12.71 -16.67 -5.57
C GLN A 370 13.60 -17.65 -4.79
N SER A 371 13.88 -18.82 -5.39
CA SER A 371 14.67 -19.86 -4.72
C SER A 371 16.07 -19.34 -4.32
N PRO A 372 16.70 -19.93 -3.29
CA PRO A 372 18.07 -19.61 -2.93
C PRO A 372 19.06 -19.74 -4.10
N ASP A 373 18.79 -20.63 -5.06
CA ASP A 373 19.64 -20.82 -6.23
C ASP A 373 19.56 -19.64 -7.21
N VAL A 374 18.35 -19.09 -7.45
CA VAL A 374 18.21 -17.86 -8.26
C VAL A 374 18.99 -16.70 -7.65
N HIS A 375 18.95 -16.53 -6.32
CA HIS A 375 19.75 -15.52 -5.63
C HIS A 375 21.24 -15.76 -5.79
N ALA A 376 21.69 -16.99 -5.59
CA ALA A 376 23.11 -17.33 -5.72
C ALA A 376 23.61 -17.10 -7.17
N TRP A 377 22.85 -17.48 -8.18
CA TRP A 377 23.17 -17.22 -9.58
C TRP A 377 23.20 -15.73 -9.90
N ALA A 378 22.25 -14.94 -9.39
CA ALA A 378 22.25 -13.49 -9.58
C ALA A 378 23.52 -12.84 -8.99
N HIS A 379 23.96 -13.28 -7.80
CA HIS A 379 25.22 -12.80 -7.19
C HIS A 379 26.44 -13.22 -7.99
N ALA A 380 26.48 -14.46 -8.50
CA ALA A 380 27.56 -14.94 -9.34
C ALA A 380 27.67 -14.17 -10.67
N ILE A 381 26.53 -13.91 -11.31
CA ILE A 381 26.44 -13.11 -12.54
C ILE A 381 26.93 -11.68 -12.26
N ASN A 382 26.47 -11.03 -11.19
CA ASN A 382 26.93 -9.68 -10.84
C ASN A 382 28.45 -9.65 -10.58
N HIS A 383 29.00 -10.68 -9.96
CA HIS A 383 30.42 -10.79 -9.74
C HIS A 383 31.18 -10.98 -11.08
N ALA A 384 30.75 -11.89 -11.95
CA ALA A 384 31.37 -12.17 -13.24
C ALA A 384 31.34 -10.96 -14.18
N LEU A 385 30.29 -10.13 -14.11
CA LEU A 385 30.16 -8.91 -14.91
C LEU A 385 30.88 -7.71 -14.30
N GLY A 386 31.57 -7.84 -13.16
CA GLY A 386 32.28 -6.74 -12.52
C GLY A 386 31.34 -5.68 -11.90
N ASN A 387 30.12 -6.05 -11.56
CA ASN A 387 29.13 -5.14 -10.99
C ASN A 387 29.36 -4.87 -9.49
N VAL A 388 30.08 -5.78 -8.80
CA VAL A 388 30.38 -5.66 -7.36
C VAL A 388 31.30 -4.46 -7.10
N GLY A 389 30.92 -3.60 -6.17
CA GLY A 389 31.58 -2.34 -5.88
C GLY A 389 31.11 -1.16 -6.76
N SER A 390 30.41 -1.44 -7.87
CA SER A 390 29.83 -0.44 -8.78
C SER A 390 28.30 -0.34 -8.58
N THR A 391 27.55 -1.20 -9.25
CA THR A 391 26.07 -1.20 -9.23
C THR A 391 25.49 -2.04 -8.09
N VAL A 392 26.26 -2.90 -7.48
CA VAL A 392 25.89 -3.62 -6.25
C VAL A 392 27.03 -3.55 -5.24
N ILE A 393 26.70 -3.23 -4.00
CA ILE A 393 27.62 -3.29 -2.86
C ILE A 393 27.02 -4.21 -1.79
N TYR A 394 27.89 -4.74 -0.92
CA TYR A 394 27.48 -5.62 0.16
C TYR A 394 27.92 -5.04 1.49
N THR A 395 27.07 -5.17 2.50
CA THR A 395 27.34 -4.75 3.87
C THR A 395 27.12 -5.91 4.83
N GLU A 396 27.47 -5.72 6.10
CA GLU A 396 26.97 -6.61 7.16
C GLU A 396 25.45 -6.56 7.20
N PRO A 397 24.78 -7.63 7.70
CA PRO A 397 23.33 -7.66 7.86
C PRO A 397 22.84 -6.52 8.76
N VAL A 398 21.68 -5.95 8.43
CA VAL A 398 21.02 -4.94 9.26
C VAL A 398 20.24 -5.57 10.41
N GLU A 399 19.86 -6.83 10.28
CA GLU A 399 19.18 -7.61 11.31
C GLU A 399 20.12 -7.90 12.48
N ALA A 400 19.60 -7.78 13.68
CA ALA A 400 20.38 -7.97 14.91
C ALA A 400 20.90 -9.40 15.11
N ALA A 401 20.16 -10.39 14.62
CA ALA A 401 20.51 -11.82 14.63
C ALA A 401 19.98 -12.46 13.34
N PRO A 402 20.78 -12.44 12.27
CA PRO A 402 20.37 -13.08 11.02
C PRO A 402 20.30 -14.61 11.21
N VAL A 403 19.09 -15.15 11.06
CA VAL A 403 18.80 -16.59 11.16
C VAL A 403 17.90 -17.03 10.00
N ASP A 404 17.84 -18.34 9.78
CA ASP A 404 16.75 -18.93 9.00
C ASP A 404 15.50 -18.89 9.87
N GLN A 405 14.55 -18.04 9.50
CA GLN A 405 13.38 -17.78 10.35
C GLN A 405 12.36 -18.92 10.31
N LEU A 406 12.29 -19.63 9.19
CA LEU A 406 11.45 -20.82 9.11
C LEU A 406 11.97 -21.93 10.04
N GLU A 407 13.29 -22.17 10.03
CA GLU A 407 13.89 -23.14 10.96
C GLU A 407 13.77 -22.71 12.41
N SER A 408 13.93 -21.40 12.69
CA SER A 408 13.74 -20.83 14.02
C SER A 408 12.31 -21.06 14.55
N LEU A 409 11.28 -20.82 13.71
CA LEU A 409 9.90 -21.11 14.08
C LEU A 409 9.66 -22.63 14.22
N SER A 410 10.23 -23.44 13.33
CA SER A 410 10.15 -24.91 13.38
C SER A 410 10.73 -25.45 14.68
N GLU A 411 11.86 -24.91 15.15
CA GLU A 411 12.45 -25.26 16.44
C GLU A 411 11.50 -24.91 17.60
N LEU A 412 10.91 -23.72 17.61
CA LEU A 412 9.92 -23.32 18.62
C LEU A 412 8.73 -24.29 18.63
N VAL A 413 8.20 -24.63 17.45
CA VAL A 413 7.07 -25.57 17.33
C VAL A 413 7.44 -26.94 17.89
N ARG A 414 8.62 -27.47 17.60
CA ARG A 414 9.13 -28.74 18.18
C ARG A 414 9.32 -28.65 19.70
N ASP A 415 9.79 -27.50 20.20
CA ASP A 415 9.94 -27.30 21.66
C ASP A 415 8.58 -27.25 22.37
N MET A 416 7.56 -26.63 21.74
CA MET A 416 6.17 -26.62 22.25
C MET A 416 5.56 -28.02 22.23
N ASP A 417 5.72 -28.77 21.13
CA ASP A 417 5.23 -30.15 21.03
C ASP A 417 5.83 -31.09 22.09
N ALA A 418 7.09 -30.89 22.38
CA ALA A 418 7.83 -31.70 23.37
C ALA A 418 7.60 -31.25 24.83
N GLY A 419 6.75 -30.25 25.08
CA GLY A 419 6.48 -29.70 26.42
C GLY A 419 7.69 -29.01 27.07
N ARG A 420 8.65 -28.55 26.27
CA ARG A 420 9.86 -27.84 26.73
C ARG A 420 9.67 -26.34 26.91
N VAL A 421 8.48 -25.80 26.59
CA VAL A 421 8.17 -24.39 26.74
C VAL A 421 7.21 -24.19 27.88
N GLU A 422 7.65 -23.50 28.93
CA GLU A 422 6.84 -23.19 30.13
C GLU A 422 6.28 -21.77 30.05
N LEU A 423 7.08 -20.85 29.52
CA LEU A 423 6.70 -19.46 29.29
C LEU A 423 7.10 -19.05 27.88
N LEU A 424 6.13 -18.59 27.10
CA LEU A 424 6.33 -18.00 25.78
C LEU A 424 5.91 -16.56 25.80
N LEU A 425 6.85 -15.68 25.46
CA LEU A 425 6.62 -14.25 25.22
C LEU A 425 6.64 -14.00 23.70
N ILE A 426 5.51 -13.55 23.14
CA ILE A 426 5.37 -13.18 21.74
C ILE A 426 5.33 -11.64 21.66
N LEU A 427 6.30 -11.05 20.97
CA LEU A 427 6.46 -9.62 20.83
C LEU A 427 6.14 -9.21 19.38
N GLY A 428 4.92 -8.76 19.15
CA GLY A 428 4.40 -8.49 17.81
C GLY A 428 4.07 -9.74 17.00
N GLY A 429 3.69 -9.55 15.75
CA GLY A 429 3.32 -10.64 14.83
C GLY A 429 2.00 -11.33 15.17
N ASN A 430 1.55 -12.21 14.28
CA ASN A 430 0.33 -13.00 14.47
C ASN A 430 0.49 -14.43 13.95
N PRO A 431 1.35 -15.24 14.57
CA PRO A 431 1.70 -16.56 14.07
C PRO A 431 0.52 -17.55 14.02
N VAL A 432 -0.53 -17.37 14.81
CA VAL A 432 -1.76 -18.19 14.69
C VAL A 432 -2.45 -17.98 13.33
N TYR A 433 -2.35 -16.79 12.76
CA TYR A 433 -2.93 -16.47 11.46
C TYR A 433 -1.97 -16.76 10.30
N ASN A 434 -0.68 -16.42 10.42
CA ASN A 434 0.24 -16.31 9.29
C ASN A 434 1.41 -17.31 9.28
N ALA A 435 1.57 -18.16 10.31
CA ALA A 435 2.54 -19.24 10.29
C ALA A 435 2.20 -20.29 9.22
N PRO A 436 3.18 -21.07 8.73
CA PRO A 436 2.91 -22.18 7.83
C PRO A 436 1.83 -23.11 8.36
N ALA A 437 0.86 -23.44 7.51
CA ALA A 437 -0.36 -24.16 7.91
C ALA A 437 -0.08 -25.57 8.48
N ASP A 438 0.99 -26.22 8.00
CA ASP A 438 1.45 -27.52 8.50
C ASP A 438 2.05 -27.46 9.92
N PHE A 439 2.45 -26.28 10.37
CA PHE A 439 2.88 -26.10 11.75
C PHE A 439 1.73 -26.10 12.76
N ALA A 440 0.49 -25.93 12.32
CA ALA A 440 -0.71 -25.85 13.17
C ALA A 440 -0.41 -25.07 14.47
N PHE A 441 0.18 -23.88 14.32
CA PHE A 441 0.82 -23.12 15.42
C PHE A 441 -0.14 -22.88 16.60
N GLY A 442 -1.42 -22.59 16.31
CA GLY A 442 -2.41 -22.37 17.38
C GLY A 442 -2.64 -23.57 18.31
N GLU A 443 -2.67 -24.80 17.75
CA GLU A 443 -2.83 -26.01 18.53
C GLU A 443 -1.62 -26.26 19.45
N ARG A 444 -0.43 -25.96 18.95
CA ARG A 444 0.82 -26.12 19.70
C ARG A 444 0.99 -25.04 20.74
N LEU A 445 0.58 -23.82 20.42
CA LEU A 445 0.56 -22.70 21.36
C LEU A 445 -0.25 -23.05 22.63
N LEU A 446 -1.38 -23.71 22.49
CA LEU A 446 -2.23 -24.12 23.63
C LEU A 446 -1.55 -25.10 24.60
N LYS A 447 -0.45 -25.78 24.18
CA LYS A 447 0.32 -26.68 25.07
C LYS A 447 1.24 -25.93 26.02
N VAL A 448 1.50 -24.64 25.75
CA VAL A 448 2.38 -23.81 26.58
C VAL A 448 1.62 -23.32 27.81
N PRO A 449 2.11 -23.55 29.03
CA PRO A 449 1.41 -23.17 30.26
C PRO A 449 1.20 -21.66 30.42
N THR A 450 2.23 -20.85 30.11
CA THR A 450 2.15 -19.39 30.23
C THR A 450 2.46 -18.73 28.90
N ARG A 451 1.49 -17.99 28.34
CA ARG A 451 1.56 -17.34 27.03
C ARG A 451 1.23 -15.86 27.17
N LEU A 452 2.17 -15.03 26.75
CA LEU A 452 2.04 -13.57 26.73
C LEU A 452 2.15 -13.08 25.29
N HIS A 453 1.26 -12.19 24.88
CA HIS A 453 1.31 -11.57 23.54
C HIS A 453 1.19 -10.05 23.64
N LEU A 454 2.18 -9.34 23.08
CA LEU A 454 2.17 -7.91 22.84
C LEU A 454 1.70 -7.65 21.42
N SER A 455 0.58 -6.96 21.24
CA SER A 455 0.04 -6.65 19.89
C SER A 455 -0.85 -5.42 19.92
N LEU A 456 -0.93 -4.71 18.77
CA LEU A 456 -1.83 -3.57 18.58
C LEU A 456 -3.32 -3.94 18.67
N TYR A 457 -3.67 -5.17 18.32
CA TYR A 457 -5.05 -5.67 18.30
C TYR A 457 -5.17 -6.96 19.09
N ALA A 458 -6.33 -7.23 19.66
CA ALA A 458 -6.66 -8.53 20.24
C ALA A 458 -6.95 -9.54 19.11
N ASP A 459 -5.90 -9.93 18.40
CA ASP A 459 -5.92 -10.75 17.19
C ASP A 459 -6.06 -12.25 17.44
N GLU A 460 -5.85 -13.08 16.40
CA GLU A 460 -5.99 -14.53 16.47
C GLU A 460 -4.98 -15.14 17.46
N THR A 461 -3.77 -14.60 17.56
CA THR A 461 -2.74 -15.05 18.51
C THR A 461 -3.08 -14.62 19.94
N SER A 462 -3.51 -13.37 20.12
CA SER A 462 -3.94 -12.84 21.40
C SER A 462 -5.08 -13.66 22.03
N ALA A 463 -6.02 -14.13 21.21
CA ALA A 463 -7.16 -14.93 21.65
C ALA A 463 -6.76 -16.30 22.26
N LEU A 464 -5.57 -16.80 21.92
CA LEU A 464 -5.02 -18.05 22.47
C LEU A 464 -3.99 -17.83 23.59
N CYS A 465 -3.69 -16.59 23.94
CA CYS A 465 -2.79 -16.23 25.03
C CYS A 465 -3.55 -15.88 26.30
N GLN A 466 -2.99 -16.21 27.48
CA GLN A 466 -3.59 -15.79 28.74
C GLN A 466 -3.43 -14.29 28.98
N TRP A 467 -2.25 -13.75 28.68
CA TRP A 467 -1.98 -12.33 28.78
C TRP A 467 -1.98 -11.69 27.41
N HIS A 468 -2.87 -10.75 27.18
CA HIS A 468 -2.81 -9.84 26.05
C HIS A 468 -2.39 -8.46 26.54
N ILE A 469 -1.25 -7.99 26.03
CA ILE A 469 -0.64 -6.70 26.36
C ILE A 469 -0.89 -5.77 25.17
N PRO A 470 -1.61 -4.66 25.36
CA PRO A 470 -1.81 -3.70 24.28
C PRO A 470 -0.46 -3.07 23.90
N GLU A 471 -0.12 -3.09 22.63
CA GLU A 471 1.08 -2.46 22.09
C GLU A 471 0.85 -0.97 21.86
N ALA A 472 1.82 -0.15 22.23
CA ALA A 472 1.86 1.25 21.87
C ALA A 472 2.25 1.41 20.40
N HIS A 473 1.55 2.27 19.68
CA HIS A 473 1.89 2.60 18.29
C HIS A 473 3.27 3.28 18.21
N TYR A 474 4.01 3.17 17.09
CA TYR A 474 5.34 3.78 16.97
C TYR A 474 5.34 5.31 17.18
N LEU A 475 4.22 5.99 16.96
CA LEU A 475 4.03 7.42 17.27
C LEU A 475 3.75 7.68 18.76
N GLU A 476 3.65 6.65 19.59
CA GLU A 476 3.37 6.69 21.03
C GLU A 476 4.52 6.12 21.88
N ALA A 477 5.54 5.52 21.26
CA ALA A 477 6.58 4.78 21.99
C ALA A 477 7.98 5.11 21.50
N TRP A 478 8.93 5.16 22.47
CA TRP A 478 10.35 5.28 22.17
C TRP A 478 10.93 3.96 21.68
N SER A 479 11.70 4.01 20.62
CA SER A 479 12.49 2.91 20.08
C SER A 479 13.62 3.43 19.20
N ASP A 480 14.31 2.55 18.51
CA ASP A 480 15.21 2.84 17.40
C ASP A 480 15.10 1.77 16.33
N ALA A 481 15.59 2.03 15.15
CA ALA A 481 15.60 1.04 14.08
C ALA A 481 16.65 1.38 13.02
N ARG A 482 17.09 0.35 12.26
CA ARG A 482 17.99 0.50 11.12
C ARG A 482 17.23 0.49 9.80
N ALA A 483 17.65 1.37 8.90
CA ALA A 483 17.27 1.34 7.49
C ALA A 483 18.00 0.23 6.74
N TYR A 484 17.63 0.04 5.47
CA TYR A 484 18.18 -0.96 4.56
C TYR A 484 19.73 -0.90 4.41
N ASP A 485 20.34 0.26 4.61
CA ASP A 485 21.79 0.50 4.53
C ASP A 485 22.48 0.50 5.92
N GLY A 486 21.71 0.24 6.98
CA GLY A 486 22.20 0.23 8.35
C GLY A 486 22.11 1.57 9.06
N THR A 487 21.76 2.67 8.39
CA THR A 487 21.52 3.96 9.04
C THR A 487 20.48 3.81 10.15
N SER A 488 20.83 4.25 11.35
CA SER A 488 19.96 4.17 12.52
C SER A 488 19.16 5.45 12.70
N SER A 489 17.90 5.28 13.09
CA SER A 489 17.00 6.38 13.48
C SER A 489 16.45 6.15 14.87
N ILE A 490 16.25 7.22 15.62
CA ILE A 490 15.45 7.19 16.84
C ILE A 490 13.98 7.23 16.42
N VAL A 491 13.22 6.27 16.90
CA VAL A 491 11.76 6.32 16.86
C VAL A 491 11.32 7.10 18.08
N GLN A 492 11.01 8.39 17.90
CA GLN A 492 10.50 9.23 18.96
C GLN A 492 8.98 9.35 18.88
N PRO A 493 8.26 9.22 20.01
CA PRO A 493 6.84 9.43 20.05
C PRO A 493 6.47 10.90 19.87
N LEU A 494 5.32 11.18 19.26
CA LEU A 494 4.76 12.51 19.15
C LEU A 494 3.73 12.79 20.24
N ILE A 495 3.12 11.73 20.77
CA ILE A 495 2.09 11.79 21.82
C ILE A 495 2.35 10.70 22.87
N ALA A 496 1.77 10.88 24.05
CA ALA A 496 1.64 9.79 24.99
C ALA A 496 0.66 8.73 24.44
N PRO A 497 0.78 7.47 24.87
CA PRO A 497 -0.16 6.42 24.45
C PRO A 497 -1.62 6.83 24.65
N LEU A 498 -2.43 6.73 23.60
CA LEU A 498 -3.87 7.01 23.65
C LEU A 498 -4.62 6.01 24.56
N TYR A 499 -4.06 4.81 24.68
CA TYR A 499 -4.57 3.73 25.50
C TYR A 499 -3.48 3.26 26.47
N ASN A 500 -3.75 2.23 27.27
CA ASN A 500 -2.76 1.71 28.22
C ASN A 500 -1.67 0.84 27.53
N GLY A 501 -1.21 1.26 26.36
CA GLY A 501 -0.23 0.56 25.54
C GLY A 501 1.16 0.57 26.15
N LYS A 502 1.92 -0.50 25.90
CA LYS A 502 3.31 -0.66 26.28
C LYS A 502 4.19 -0.83 25.05
N SER A 503 5.39 -0.27 25.11
CA SER A 503 6.41 -0.56 24.09
C SER A 503 7.02 -1.94 24.30
N VAL A 504 7.61 -2.50 23.23
CA VAL A 504 8.38 -3.74 23.33
C VAL A 504 9.52 -3.64 24.35
N HIS A 505 10.13 -2.44 24.48
CA HIS A 505 11.21 -2.17 25.44
C HIS A 505 10.75 -2.26 26.89
N GLU A 506 9.57 -1.71 27.20
CA GLU A 506 8.98 -1.76 28.54
C GLU A 506 8.53 -3.18 28.90
N VAL A 507 8.00 -3.94 27.93
CA VAL A 507 7.63 -5.35 28.14
C VAL A 507 8.85 -6.20 28.44
N LEU A 508 9.96 -6.03 27.72
CA LEU A 508 11.22 -6.72 28.03
C LEU A 508 11.83 -6.27 29.35
N ALA A 509 11.69 -5.01 29.75
CA ALA A 509 12.14 -4.53 31.06
C ALA A 509 11.44 -5.28 32.21
N ALA A 510 10.16 -5.67 32.02
CA ALA A 510 9.41 -6.47 32.99
C ALA A 510 10.07 -7.84 33.32
N PHE A 511 10.96 -8.32 32.44
CA PHE A 511 11.73 -9.57 32.62
C PHE A 511 13.10 -9.36 33.29
N THR A 512 13.41 -8.13 33.71
CA THR A 512 14.69 -7.74 34.34
C THR A 512 14.51 -7.28 35.78
N ASP A 513 15.63 -6.94 36.45
CA ASP A 513 15.62 -6.39 37.80
C ASP A 513 15.03 -4.96 37.88
N ARG A 514 14.85 -4.30 36.75
CA ARG A 514 14.27 -2.96 36.65
C ARG A 514 13.02 -2.95 35.76
N PRO A 515 11.90 -3.54 36.25
CA PRO A 515 10.73 -3.84 35.43
C PRO A 515 9.89 -2.59 34.99
N GLU A 516 10.14 -1.44 35.64
CA GLU A 516 9.39 -0.19 35.38
C GLU A 516 10.18 0.85 34.63
N ARG A 517 11.33 0.48 34.03
CA ARG A 517 12.09 1.41 33.18
C ARG A 517 11.25 1.85 31.98
N SER A 518 11.23 3.15 31.75
CA SER A 518 10.55 3.73 30.58
C SER A 518 11.31 3.45 29.28
N GLY A 519 10.58 3.39 28.16
CA GLY A 519 11.18 3.25 26.83
C GLY A 519 12.20 4.36 26.53
N TYR A 520 11.93 5.60 26.96
CA TYR A 520 12.87 6.71 26.83
C TYR A 520 14.23 6.47 27.51
N GLU A 521 14.20 6.06 28.79
CA GLU A 521 15.43 5.76 29.53
C GLU A 521 16.23 4.63 28.88
N ILE A 522 15.54 3.58 28.42
CA ILE A 522 16.16 2.41 27.81
C ILE A 522 16.89 2.80 26.53
N VAL A 523 16.22 3.50 25.61
CA VAL A 523 16.80 3.89 24.33
C VAL A 523 17.90 4.92 24.52
N ARG A 524 17.67 5.91 25.38
CA ARG A 524 18.66 6.96 25.68
C ARG A 524 19.92 6.43 26.33
N ASP A 525 19.81 5.52 27.31
CA ASP A 525 20.95 4.90 27.97
C ASP A 525 21.77 4.04 27.01
N TYR A 526 21.10 3.30 26.11
CA TYR A 526 21.79 2.56 25.05
C TYR A 526 22.66 3.51 24.21
N TRP A 527 22.06 4.55 23.63
CA TRP A 527 22.80 5.48 22.78
C TRP A 527 23.86 6.30 23.54
N LYS A 528 23.62 6.58 24.81
CA LYS A 528 24.64 7.16 25.68
C LYS A 528 25.84 6.23 25.85
N SER A 529 25.62 4.93 25.96
CA SER A 529 26.69 3.95 26.04
C SER A 529 27.49 3.74 24.74
N GLN A 530 26.85 4.05 23.59
CA GLN A 530 27.48 3.98 22.26
C GLN A 530 28.20 5.27 21.88
N HIS A 531 27.91 6.38 22.54
CA HIS A 531 28.51 7.68 22.26
C HIS A 531 29.87 7.81 22.94
N SER A 532 30.94 7.85 22.16
CA SER A 532 32.31 7.85 22.66
C SER A 532 32.97 9.20 22.77
N GLY A 533 32.29 10.33 22.49
CA GLY A 533 32.91 11.66 22.51
C GLY A 533 31.93 12.83 22.57
N GLY A 534 32.38 13.94 23.07
CA GLY A 534 31.62 15.19 23.05
C GLY A 534 30.44 15.24 24.02
N ASP A 535 29.59 16.26 23.80
CA ASP A 535 28.36 16.46 24.54
C ASP A 535 27.24 15.50 24.04
N PHE A 536 26.88 14.56 24.88
CA PHE A 536 25.81 13.62 24.58
C PHE A 536 24.46 14.32 24.40
N GLU A 537 24.17 15.39 25.11
CA GLU A 537 22.90 16.11 24.98
C GLU A 537 22.80 16.81 23.63
N GLN A 538 23.88 17.36 23.12
CA GLN A 538 23.93 17.94 21.78
C GLN A 538 23.74 16.84 20.71
N PHE A 539 24.46 15.72 20.85
CA PHE A 539 24.29 14.55 19.96
C PHE A 539 22.86 14.06 19.97
N TRP A 540 22.26 13.89 21.15
CA TRP A 540 20.91 13.38 21.31
C TRP A 540 19.86 14.30 20.64
N ARG A 541 19.91 15.59 20.95
CA ARG A 541 19.01 16.60 20.36
C ARG A 541 19.16 16.67 18.84
N LYS A 542 20.39 16.61 18.33
CA LYS A 542 20.63 16.60 16.88
C LYS A 542 20.04 15.35 16.22
N SER A 543 20.24 14.18 16.81
CA SER A 543 19.71 12.92 16.29
C SER A 543 18.19 12.91 16.26
N LEU A 544 17.52 13.48 17.27
CA LEU A 544 16.07 13.63 17.31
C LEU A 544 15.57 14.62 16.25
N ASN A 545 16.26 15.75 16.08
CA ASN A 545 15.88 16.76 15.09
C ASN A 545 16.05 16.26 13.66
N ASP A 546 17.17 15.62 13.36
CA ASP A 546 17.49 15.15 12.02
C ASP A 546 16.75 13.82 11.69
N GLY A 547 16.29 13.08 12.71
CA GLY A 547 15.70 11.76 12.57
C GLY A 547 16.70 10.69 12.10
N ILE A 548 17.99 10.99 12.19
CA ILE A 548 19.09 10.13 11.72
C ILE A 548 20.23 10.21 12.73
N ILE A 549 20.84 9.09 13.01
CA ILE A 549 22.09 9.02 13.77
C ILE A 549 23.24 8.95 12.77
N ALA A 550 23.92 10.06 12.64
CA ALA A 550 25.02 10.21 11.68
C ALA A 550 26.13 9.16 11.89
N GLY A 551 26.68 8.64 10.81
CA GLY A 551 27.80 7.69 10.83
C GLY A 551 27.42 6.25 11.20
N THR A 552 26.12 5.91 11.25
CA THR A 552 25.66 4.57 11.61
C THR A 552 25.35 3.67 10.39
N ALA A 553 25.43 4.21 9.16
CA ALA A 553 25.35 3.41 7.94
C ALA A 553 26.45 2.33 7.94
N LEU A 554 26.10 1.14 7.54
CA LEU A 554 27.06 0.02 7.50
C LEU A 554 28.02 0.19 6.31
N PRO A 555 29.34 0.12 6.54
CA PRO A 555 30.29 0.28 5.46
C PRO A 555 30.24 -0.90 4.47
N PRO A 556 30.54 -0.67 3.18
CA PRO A 556 30.73 -1.74 2.23
C PRO A 556 31.86 -2.69 2.67
N ILE A 557 31.62 -3.98 2.49
CA ILE A 557 32.60 -5.04 2.78
C ILE A 557 33.08 -5.70 1.49
N SER A 558 34.32 -6.14 1.47
CA SER A 558 34.86 -6.98 0.39
C SER A 558 34.36 -8.41 0.55
N ILE A 559 33.89 -8.97 -0.55
CA ILE A 559 33.38 -10.34 -0.61
C ILE A 559 34.02 -11.08 -1.77
N SER A 560 34.09 -12.40 -1.66
CA SER A 560 34.53 -13.30 -2.74
C SER A 560 33.52 -14.44 -2.86
N LEU A 561 33.28 -14.87 -4.10
CA LEU A 561 32.48 -16.07 -4.34
C LEU A 561 33.22 -17.31 -3.80
N GLN A 562 32.46 -18.22 -3.19
CA GLN A 562 32.98 -19.54 -2.82
C GLN A 562 33.24 -20.38 -4.09
N THR A 563 34.38 -21.04 -4.15
CA THR A 563 34.81 -21.83 -5.32
C THR A 563 33.92 -23.04 -5.60
N ASN A 564 33.28 -23.61 -4.60
CA ASN A 564 32.53 -24.88 -4.69
C ASN A 564 31.01 -24.77 -4.47
N TRP A 565 30.44 -23.57 -4.43
CA TRP A 565 29.03 -23.42 -4.16
C TRP A 565 28.13 -24.00 -5.29
N ALA A 566 28.62 -23.98 -6.53
CA ALA A 566 27.88 -24.50 -7.69
C ALA A 566 27.86 -26.03 -7.77
N GLY A 567 28.72 -26.75 -7.01
CA GLY A 567 28.77 -28.20 -6.98
C GLY A 567 28.05 -28.89 -5.84
N GLY A 568 27.53 -28.10 -4.85
CA GLY A 568 26.82 -28.60 -3.68
C GLY A 568 25.31 -28.46 -3.75
N GLY A 569 24.78 -28.04 -4.90
CA GLY A 569 23.33 -27.96 -5.11
C GLY A 569 22.69 -29.33 -5.00
N SER A 570 21.70 -29.47 -4.11
CA SER A 570 20.65 -30.47 -4.29
C SER A 570 20.30 -30.48 -5.77
N ALA A 571 20.27 -31.69 -6.37
CA ALA A 571 19.77 -31.84 -7.74
C ALA A 571 18.57 -30.93 -7.92
N PRO A 572 18.47 -30.19 -9.05
CA PRO A 572 17.33 -29.31 -9.27
C PRO A 572 16.13 -30.06 -8.74
N VAL A 573 15.29 -29.38 -7.96
CA VAL A 573 13.99 -29.92 -7.64
C VAL A 573 13.32 -30.04 -9.00
N ALA A 574 13.85 -31.02 -9.75
CA ALA A 574 13.11 -31.61 -10.83
C ALA A 574 11.80 -31.88 -10.15
N SER A 575 10.77 -31.12 -10.53
CA SER A 575 9.42 -31.50 -10.24
C SER A 575 9.41 -33.01 -10.39
N LYS A 576 9.53 -33.76 -9.28
CA LYS A 576 9.11 -35.13 -9.28
C LYS A 576 7.67 -34.97 -9.70
N ARG A 577 7.43 -35.13 -11.00
CA ARG A 577 6.16 -35.59 -11.50
C ARG A 577 5.92 -36.89 -10.75
N GLU A 578 5.49 -36.78 -9.50
CA GLU A 578 4.80 -37.88 -8.89
C GLU A 578 3.56 -38.09 -9.78
N VAL A 579 3.77 -39.01 -10.70
CA VAL A 579 2.69 -39.59 -11.50
C VAL A 579 1.81 -40.28 -10.48
N ILE A 580 0.84 -39.55 -9.94
CA ILE A 580 -0.30 -40.19 -9.29
C ILE A 580 -1.01 -40.93 -10.43
N GLU A 581 -0.79 -42.24 -10.52
CA GLU A 581 -1.55 -43.11 -11.40
C GLU A 581 -3.01 -43.05 -10.96
N SER A 582 -3.81 -42.26 -11.66
CA SER A 582 -5.26 -42.26 -11.49
C SER A 582 -5.84 -43.41 -12.30
N VAL A 583 -6.55 -44.29 -11.66
CA VAL A 583 -7.46 -45.22 -12.26
C VAL A 583 -8.60 -44.42 -12.91
N SER A 584 -8.68 -44.51 -14.25
CA SER A 584 -9.71 -43.98 -15.15
C SER A 584 -9.94 -42.46 -15.30
N GLY A 585 -9.71 -41.95 -16.54
CA GLY A 585 -10.22 -40.67 -17.05
C GLY A 585 -9.32 -39.48 -16.83
N SER A 586 -9.08 -38.67 -17.83
CA SER A 586 -8.29 -37.45 -17.94
C SER A 586 -7.69 -36.89 -16.64
N LYS A 587 -6.34 -36.90 -16.53
CA LYS A 587 -5.62 -36.34 -15.36
C LYS A 587 -6.04 -34.89 -15.15
N PRO A 588 -6.42 -34.48 -13.92
CA PRO A 588 -6.65 -33.07 -13.64
C PRO A 588 -5.37 -32.29 -13.91
N GLU A 589 -5.50 -31.14 -14.58
CA GLU A 589 -4.37 -30.26 -14.86
C GLU A 589 -3.84 -29.68 -13.53
N ALA A 590 -2.53 -29.77 -13.30
CA ALA A 590 -1.89 -29.26 -12.11
C ALA A 590 -1.34 -27.86 -12.37
N PHE A 591 -1.65 -26.92 -11.50
CA PHE A 591 -1.23 -25.53 -11.55
C PHE A 591 -0.13 -25.23 -10.55
N GLU A 592 0.65 -24.18 -10.84
CA GLU A 592 1.60 -23.59 -9.91
C GLU A 592 0.91 -22.48 -9.11
N ILE A 593 0.93 -22.55 -7.78
CA ILE A 593 0.54 -21.42 -6.91
C ILE A 593 1.76 -20.59 -6.59
N VAL A 594 1.55 -19.27 -6.60
CA VAL A 594 2.53 -18.27 -6.17
C VAL A 594 1.89 -17.38 -5.12
N PHE A 595 2.51 -17.31 -3.96
CA PHE A 595 2.09 -16.42 -2.88
C PHE A 595 2.79 -15.07 -3.00
N ARG A 596 2.04 -13.98 -2.81
CA ARG A 596 2.58 -12.62 -2.79
C ARG A 596 1.97 -11.84 -1.63
N LEU A 597 2.72 -10.92 -1.07
CA LEU A 597 2.17 -9.94 -0.15
C LEU A 597 1.16 -9.05 -0.87
N ASP A 598 0.06 -8.73 -0.20
CA ASP A 598 -0.91 -7.81 -0.80
C ASP A 598 -0.34 -6.39 -0.83
N PRO A 599 -0.40 -5.66 -1.97
CA PRO A 599 0.17 -4.33 -2.09
C PRO A 599 -0.55 -3.26 -1.26
N ALA A 600 -1.63 -3.60 -0.56
CA ALA A 600 -2.38 -2.71 0.30
C ALA A 600 -2.44 -3.19 1.77
N VAL A 601 -2.81 -4.44 2.05
CA VAL A 601 -2.92 -4.94 3.43
C VAL A 601 -1.68 -5.70 3.92
N PHE A 602 -0.65 -5.82 3.05
CA PHE A 602 0.63 -6.47 3.30
C PHE A 602 0.47 -7.96 3.68
N ASP A 603 0.90 -8.34 4.87
CA ASP A 603 0.77 -9.70 5.43
C ASP A 603 -0.51 -9.88 6.29
N GLY A 604 -1.36 -8.87 6.35
CA GLY A 604 -2.58 -8.81 7.16
C GLY A 604 -2.49 -7.92 8.39
N ARG A 605 -1.31 -7.34 8.71
CA ARG A 605 -1.18 -6.40 9.83
C ARG A 605 -1.96 -5.11 9.60
N PHE A 606 -2.18 -4.71 8.35
CA PHE A 606 -2.98 -3.55 7.96
C PHE A 606 -4.42 -3.88 7.58
N ALA A 607 -4.91 -5.10 7.87
CA ALA A 607 -6.25 -5.51 7.45
C ALA A 607 -7.37 -4.62 8.02
N ASN A 608 -7.20 -4.01 9.20
CA ASN A 608 -8.20 -3.09 9.77
C ASN A 608 -8.06 -1.63 9.28
N ASN A 609 -7.03 -1.32 8.48
CA ASN A 609 -6.85 0.01 7.94
C ASN A 609 -7.76 0.24 6.72
N GLY A 610 -8.82 1.00 6.89
CA GLY A 610 -9.82 1.21 5.86
C GLY A 610 -9.30 1.97 4.63
N TRP A 611 -8.32 2.87 4.76
CA TRP A 611 -7.70 3.51 3.60
C TRP A 611 -7.02 2.47 2.72
N LEU A 612 -6.31 1.51 3.31
CA LEU A 612 -5.61 0.46 2.59
C LEU A 612 -6.56 -0.62 2.05
N GLN A 613 -7.63 -0.95 2.77
CA GLN A 613 -8.65 -1.88 2.27
C GLN A 613 -9.34 -1.34 1.00
N GLU A 614 -9.67 -0.05 0.99
CA GLU A 614 -10.35 0.59 -0.13
C GLU A 614 -9.39 1.04 -1.24
N LEU A 615 -8.08 1.03 -1.01
CA LEU A 615 -7.07 1.39 -2.01
C LEU A 615 -7.11 0.42 -3.19
N PRO A 616 -7.34 0.89 -4.42
CA PRO A 616 -7.33 0.02 -5.60
C PRO A 616 -5.92 -0.56 -5.82
N ARG A 617 -5.82 -1.89 -5.94
CA ARG A 617 -4.53 -2.54 -6.24
C ARG A 617 -3.98 -2.04 -7.56
N PRO A 618 -2.66 -1.84 -7.69
CA PRO A 618 -2.07 -1.17 -8.86
C PRO A 618 -2.50 -1.73 -10.21
N LEU A 619 -2.54 -3.05 -10.35
CA LEU A 619 -2.81 -3.73 -11.62
C LEU A 619 -4.25 -4.24 -11.75
N THR A 620 -4.79 -4.87 -10.72
CA THR A 620 -6.12 -5.47 -10.78
C THR A 620 -7.24 -4.45 -10.61
N LYS A 621 -6.98 -3.34 -9.94
CA LYS A 621 -7.97 -2.32 -9.52
C LYS A 621 -9.04 -2.85 -8.57
N LEU A 622 -8.83 -4.05 -8.02
CA LEU A 622 -9.66 -4.61 -6.96
C LEU A 622 -9.45 -3.86 -5.64
N THR A 623 -10.50 -3.78 -4.85
CA THR A 623 -10.49 -3.25 -3.49
C THR A 623 -11.14 -4.26 -2.56
N TRP A 624 -10.84 -4.15 -1.27
CA TRP A 624 -11.40 -4.97 -0.20
C TRP A 624 -11.00 -6.45 -0.25
N ASP A 625 -11.38 -7.20 -1.28
CA ASP A 625 -11.09 -8.64 -1.38
C ASP A 625 -9.75 -8.93 -2.08
N ASN A 626 -9.23 -10.13 -1.86
CA ASN A 626 -8.26 -10.78 -2.74
C ASN A 626 -8.97 -11.78 -3.69
N ALA A 627 -8.27 -12.16 -4.75
CA ALA A 627 -8.74 -13.13 -5.74
C ALA A 627 -7.59 -14.01 -6.21
N ALA A 628 -7.92 -15.18 -6.75
CA ALA A 628 -6.98 -16.03 -7.48
C ALA A 628 -6.70 -15.39 -8.84
N LEU A 629 -5.48 -14.87 -9.03
CA LEU A 629 -5.09 -14.22 -10.27
C LEU A 629 -4.62 -15.25 -11.27
N VAL A 630 -5.23 -15.26 -12.45
CA VAL A 630 -4.95 -16.23 -13.52
C VAL A 630 -4.72 -15.52 -14.86
N SER A 631 -4.00 -16.18 -15.77
CA SER A 631 -3.85 -15.70 -17.14
C SER A 631 -5.16 -15.83 -17.94
N PRO A 632 -5.34 -15.06 -19.04
CA PRO A 632 -6.45 -15.26 -19.95
C PRO A 632 -6.56 -16.69 -20.47
N ALA A 633 -5.44 -17.32 -20.85
CA ALA A 633 -5.41 -18.70 -21.34
C ALA A 633 -5.78 -19.72 -20.25
N THR A 634 -5.30 -19.54 -19.01
CA THR A 634 -5.74 -20.38 -17.88
C THR A 634 -7.22 -20.21 -17.59
N ALA A 635 -7.75 -18.99 -17.64
CA ALA A 635 -9.17 -18.73 -17.43
C ALA A 635 -10.04 -19.44 -18.48
N GLU A 636 -9.63 -19.41 -19.74
CA GLU A 636 -10.32 -20.11 -20.83
C GLU A 636 -10.35 -21.63 -20.61
N ARG A 637 -9.20 -22.23 -20.26
CA ARG A 637 -9.12 -23.68 -19.96
C ARG A 637 -9.98 -24.08 -18.77
N LEU A 638 -10.04 -23.28 -17.73
CA LEU A 638 -10.88 -23.53 -16.55
C LEU A 638 -12.36 -23.21 -16.79
N GLY A 639 -12.72 -22.56 -17.89
CA GLY A 639 -14.06 -22.07 -18.16
C GLY A 639 -14.54 -21.05 -17.12
N VAL A 640 -13.62 -20.27 -16.52
CA VAL A 640 -13.93 -19.24 -15.52
C VAL A 640 -13.99 -17.86 -16.15
N SER A 641 -14.86 -17.03 -15.61
CA SER A 641 -15.08 -15.67 -16.10
C SER A 641 -15.57 -14.73 -14.99
N TYR A 642 -15.69 -13.49 -15.33
CA TYR A 642 -16.44 -12.53 -14.53
C TYR A 642 -17.44 -11.77 -15.38
N ARG A 643 -18.54 -11.32 -14.77
CA ARG A 643 -19.58 -10.54 -15.42
C ARG A 643 -19.70 -9.18 -14.75
N ILE A 644 -19.72 -8.14 -15.55
CA ILE A 644 -19.98 -6.79 -15.10
C ILE A 644 -21.50 -6.59 -15.11
N SER A 645 -22.06 -6.16 -13.97
CA SER A 645 -23.48 -5.87 -13.88
C SER A 645 -23.81 -4.55 -14.57
N ALA A 646 -24.77 -4.56 -15.49
CA ALA A 646 -25.23 -3.35 -16.18
C ALA A 646 -26.04 -2.41 -15.30
N THR A 647 -26.39 -2.78 -14.05
CA THR A 647 -27.32 -2.06 -13.19
C THR A 647 -26.67 -1.19 -12.12
N GLY A 648 -25.39 -0.97 -12.15
CA GLY A 648 -24.64 -0.38 -11.03
C GLY A 648 -23.88 0.91 -11.31
N GLY A 649 -24.40 1.91 -11.98
CA GLY A 649 -23.69 3.18 -12.22
C GLY A 649 -22.51 3.02 -13.19
N GLU A 650 -21.53 3.94 -13.14
CA GLU A 650 -20.40 3.96 -14.09
C GLU A 650 -19.53 2.70 -14.01
N HIS A 651 -19.44 2.04 -12.88
CA HIS A 651 -18.53 0.92 -12.66
C HIS A 651 -19.25 -0.41 -12.46
N GLY A 652 -20.48 -0.42 -11.99
CA GLY A 652 -21.22 -1.64 -11.77
C GLY A 652 -20.58 -2.63 -10.79
N ARG A 653 -21.30 -3.69 -10.50
CA ARG A 653 -20.87 -4.80 -9.66
C ARG A 653 -20.24 -5.89 -10.52
N VAL A 654 -19.08 -6.42 -10.14
CA VAL A 654 -18.46 -7.57 -10.78
C VAL A 654 -18.84 -8.83 -10.04
N PHE A 655 -19.32 -9.84 -10.78
CA PHE A 655 -19.50 -11.18 -10.27
C PHE A 655 -18.43 -12.09 -10.88
N ALA A 656 -17.48 -12.52 -10.06
CA ALA A 656 -16.42 -13.43 -10.45
C ALA A 656 -16.78 -14.86 -10.09
N ASP A 657 -16.46 -15.81 -10.97
CA ASP A 657 -16.58 -17.22 -10.66
C ASP A 657 -15.66 -17.59 -9.48
N VAL A 658 -16.13 -18.48 -8.61
CA VAL A 658 -15.38 -18.99 -7.47
C VAL A 658 -14.74 -20.32 -7.84
N VAL A 659 -13.46 -20.45 -7.54
CA VAL A 659 -12.72 -21.71 -7.67
C VAL A 659 -12.36 -22.27 -6.30
N GLU A 660 -12.30 -23.59 -6.25
CA GLU A 660 -11.70 -24.36 -5.18
C GLU A 660 -10.26 -24.70 -5.56
N LEU A 661 -9.32 -24.35 -4.69
CA LEU A 661 -7.92 -24.68 -4.80
C LEU A 661 -7.60 -25.77 -3.78
N GLU A 662 -7.09 -26.90 -4.26
CA GLU A 662 -6.69 -28.03 -3.41
C GLU A 662 -5.18 -28.27 -3.51
N TYR A 663 -4.50 -28.22 -2.38
CA TYR A 663 -3.07 -28.47 -2.26
C TYR A 663 -2.78 -29.30 -1.00
N GLN A 664 -2.19 -30.49 -1.16
CA GLN A 664 -1.83 -31.39 -0.04
C GLN A 664 -3.00 -31.63 0.92
N GLY A 665 -4.21 -31.85 0.40
CA GLY A 665 -5.42 -32.08 1.19
C GLY A 665 -5.99 -30.84 1.88
N ARG A 666 -5.42 -29.66 1.66
CA ARG A 666 -5.93 -28.36 2.10
C ARG A 666 -6.75 -27.73 1.01
N VAL A 667 -7.87 -27.16 1.37
CA VAL A 667 -8.82 -26.58 0.43
C VAL A 667 -9.06 -25.12 0.76
N LEU A 668 -9.06 -24.27 -0.28
CA LEU A 668 -9.41 -22.86 -0.20
C LEU A 668 -10.32 -22.48 -1.36
N GLU A 669 -11.42 -21.83 -1.05
CA GLU A 669 -12.30 -21.24 -2.05
C GLU A 669 -12.07 -19.74 -2.15
N MET A 670 -11.96 -19.24 -3.38
CA MET A 670 -11.85 -17.82 -3.63
C MET A 670 -12.31 -17.41 -5.04
N PRO A 671 -12.70 -16.13 -5.24
CA PRO A 671 -13.05 -15.63 -6.57
C PRO A 671 -11.82 -15.57 -7.48
N VAL A 672 -12.05 -15.71 -8.79
CA VAL A 672 -11.00 -15.59 -9.81
C VAL A 672 -10.96 -14.18 -10.40
N TRP A 673 -9.77 -13.71 -10.70
CA TRP A 673 -9.55 -12.48 -11.47
C TRP A 673 -8.56 -12.72 -12.61
N ILE A 674 -8.96 -12.33 -13.82
CA ILE A 674 -8.15 -12.53 -15.02
C ILE A 674 -7.19 -11.33 -15.16
N VAL A 675 -5.90 -11.63 -15.23
CA VAL A 675 -4.85 -10.60 -15.32
C VAL A 675 -4.06 -10.78 -16.61
N PRO A 676 -4.18 -9.85 -17.55
CA PRO A 676 -3.32 -9.82 -18.73
C PRO A 676 -1.84 -9.80 -18.35
N GLY A 677 -1.04 -10.63 -19.02
CA GLY A 677 0.39 -10.76 -18.76
C GLY A 677 0.76 -11.71 -17.62
N GLN A 678 -0.20 -12.32 -16.92
CA GLN A 678 0.08 -13.40 -15.97
C GLN A 678 0.66 -14.60 -16.71
N ALA A 679 1.68 -15.26 -16.15
CA ALA A 679 2.26 -16.47 -16.74
C ALA A 679 1.21 -17.60 -16.79
N ASP A 680 1.15 -18.31 -17.91
CA ASP A 680 0.17 -19.38 -18.08
C ASP A 680 0.46 -20.57 -17.15
N GLY A 681 -0.62 -21.17 -16.60
CA GLY A 681 -0.52 -22.25 -15.62
C GLY A 681 -0.08 -21.81 -14.21
N CYS A 682 0.12 -20.51 -13.96
CA CYS A 682 0.37 -19.94 -12.64
C CYS A 682 -0.87 -19.27 -12.07
N VAL A 683 -1.10 -19.46 -10.77
CA VAL A 683 -2.14 -18.80 -9.99
C VAL A 683 -1.50 -18.01 -8.86
N THR A 684 -1.73 -16.70 -8.83
CA THR A 684 -1.19 -15.87 -7.77
C THR A 684 -2.23 -15.61 -6.69
N LEU A 685 -1.84 -15.83 -5.44
CA LEU A 685 -2.65 -15.61 -4.25
C LEU A 685 -2.01 -14.52 -3.38
N HIS A 686 -2.74 -13.43 -3.16
CA HIS A 686 -2.30 -12.39 -2.23
C HIS A 686 -2.60 -12.80 -0.79
N LEU A 687 -1.59 -12.69 0.07
CA LEU A 687 -1.65 -12.90 1.51
C LEU A 687 -2.34 -11.72 2.22
N GLY A 688 -2.66 -11.86 3.50
CA GLY A 688 -3.09 -10.73 4.33
C GLY A 688 -4.61 -10.57 4.50
N HIS A 689 -5.40 -11.37 3.81
CA HIS A 689 -6.87 -11.37 3.86
C HIS A 689 -7.45 -12.52 4.67
N GLY A 690 -8.78 -12.52 4.84
CA GLY A 690 -9.51 -13.61 5.53
C GLY A 690 -9.23 -13.67 7.04
N ARG A 691 -8.88 -12.52 7.67
CA ARG A 691 -8.69 -12.38 9.10
C ARG A 691 -9.98 -12.65 9.86
N LYS A 692 -9.89 -13.35 10.98
CA LYS A 692 -11.03 -13.63 11.86
C LYS A 692 -11.16 -12.61 13.00
N ARG A 693 -10.04 -12.00 13.39
CA ARG A 693 -9.95 -11.01 14.48
C ARG A 693 -9.00 -9.87 14.07
N ALA A 694 -9.49 -8.97 13.24
CA ALA A 694 -8.70 -7.82 12.77
C ALA A 694 -9.28 -6.47 13.19
N GLY A 695 -10.46 -6.44 13.78
CA GLY A 695 -11.28 -5.27 14.00
C GLY A 695 -12.48 -5.21 13.04
N ARG A 696 -13.30 -4.17 13.15
CA ARG A 696 -14.58 -4.06 12.42
C ARG A 696 -14.44 -3.86 10.91
N VAL A 697 -13.28 -3.38 10.45
CA VAL A 697 -13.01 -3.13 9.02
C VAL A 697 -12.48 -4.39 8.33
N GLY A 698 -11.53 -5.09 8.95
CA GLY A 698 -10.77 -6.17 8.33
C GLY A 698 -11.30 -7.59 8.59
N THR A 699 -12.17 -7.77 9.59
CA THR A 699 -12.66 -9.11 9.93
C THR A 699 -13.57 -9.67 8.85
N GLY A 700 -13.25 -10.87 8.36
CA GLY A 700 -14.05 -11.58 7.35
C GLY A 700 -13.91 -11.05 5.93
N VAL A 701 -12.97 -10.17 5.65
CA VAL A 701 -12.74 -9.59 4.31
C VAL A 701 -11.77 -10.48 3.53
N GLY A 702 -12.19 -10.94 2.35
CA GLY A 702 -11.40 -11.80 1.46
C GLY A 702 -11.19 -13.22 1.97
N SER A 703 -10.26 -13.94 1.36
CA SER A 703 -9.94 -15.35 1.65
C SER A 703 -8.52 -15.48 2.23
N ASN A 704 -8.35 -16.36 3.23
CA ASN A 704 -7.06 -16.58 3.90
C ASN A 704 -6.15 -17.51 3.10
N ALA A 705 -5.25 -16.98 2.29
CA ALA A 705 -4.30 -17.75 1.51
C ALA A 705 -3.21 -18.45 2.34
N TYR A 706 -2.98 -18.06 3.61
CA TYR A 706 -2.05 -18.76 4.49
C TYR A 706 -2.46 -20.21 4.78
N THR A 707 -3.74 -20.55 4.63
CA THR A 707 -4.21 -21.93 4.84
C THR A 707 -3.62 -22.92 3.83
N LEU A 708 -3.16 -22.47 2.68
CA LEU A 708 -2.47 -23.27 1.67
C LEU A 708 -0.95 -23.17 1.75
N ARG A 709 -0.41 -22.18 2.49
CA ARG A 709 1.03 -21.92 2.60
C ARG A 709 1.64 -22.88 3.63
N THR A 710 2.57 -23.74 3.18
CA THR A 710 3.23 -24.73 4.05
C THR A 710 4.71 -24.38 4.24
N SER A 711 5.37 -25.02 5.20
CA SER A 711 6.82 -24.86 5.44
C SER A 711 7.68 -25.25 4.23
N GLY A 712 7.23 -26.21 3.44
CA GLY A 712 7.89 -26.61 2.18
C GLY A 712 7.53 -25.73 0.98
N ALA A 713 6.58 -24.79 1.12
CA ALA A 713 6.04 -23.99 0.02
C ALA A 713 5.64 -22.59 0.53
N LEU A 714 6.64 -21.81 0.94
CA LEU A 714 6.38 -20.47 1.50
C LEU A 714 5.97 -19.45 0.42
N TRP A 715 6.54 -19.55 -0.78
CA TRP A 715 6.33 -18.54 -1.82
C TRP A 715 5.80 -19.12 -3.14
N MET A 716 6.07 -20.37 -3.42
CA MET A 716 5.57 -21.05 -4.62
C MET A 716 5.43 -22.55 -4.39
N THR A 717 4.51 -23.18 -5.11
CA THR A 717 4.34 -24.63 -5.12
C THR A 717 3.68 -25.09 -6.41
N SER A 718 3.96 -26.32 -6.82
CA SER A 718 3.34 -26.99 -7.97
C SER A 718 2.40 -28.12 -7.50
N GLY A 719 1.55 -28.58 -8.39
CA GLY A 719 0.66 -29.72 -8.11
C GLY A 719 -0.68 -29.35 -7.49
N THR A 720 -1.06 -28.06 -7.54
CA THR A 720 -2.38 -27.62 -7.08
C THR A 720 -3.45 -27.92 -8.11
N ILE A 721 -4.59 -28.40 -7.64
CA ILE A 721 -5.77 -28.67 -8.46
C ILE A 721 -6.75 -27.51 -8.31
N LEU A 722 -7.22 -26.96 -9.44
CA LEU A 722 -8.25 -25.93 -9.46
C LEU A 722 -9.54 -26.51 -10.03
N ARG A 723 -10.65 -26.26 -9.33
CA ARG A 723 -11.99 -26.67 -9.78
C ARG A 723 -12.94 -25.49 -9.69
N LYS A 724 -13.73 -25.25 -10.74
CA LYS A 724 -14.82 -24.29 -10.71
C LYS A 724 -15.96 -24.81 -9.83
N THR A 725 -16.40 -24.01 -8.85
CA THR A 725 -17.46 -24.40 -7.90
C THR A 725 -18.88 -24.16 -8.43
N GLY A 726 -19.03 -23.42 -9.51
CA GLY A 726 -20.34 -22.95 -10.01
C GLY A 726 -20.93 -21.78 -9.25
N ARG A 727 -20.31 -21.34 -8.15
CA ARG A 727 -20.71 -20.16 -7.37
C ARG A 727 -20.05 -18.90 -7.92
N GLN A 728 -20.64 -17.75 -7.61
CA GLN A 728 -20.10 -16.44 -7.95
C GLN A 728 -19.97 -15.58 -6.70
N HIS A 729 -18.95 -14.72 -6.68
CA HIS A 729 -18.69 -13.77 -5.59
C HIS A 729 -18.66 -12.34 -6.13
N PRO A 730 -19.33 -11.38 -5.47
CA PRO A 730 -19.27 -9.98 -5.86
C PRO A 730 -17.95 -9.35 -5.44
N LEU A 731 -17.20 -8.82 -6.41
CA LEU A 731 -15.97 -8.06 -6.21
C LEU A 731 -16.22 -6.58 -6.44
N ALA A 732 -15.44 -5.76 -5.74
CA ALA A 732 -15.39 -4.31 -5.90
C ALA A 732 -14.17 -3.91 -6.73
N CYS A 733 -14.38 -3.34 -7.92
CA CYS A 733 -13.35 -2.90 -8.84
C CYS A 733 -13.58 -1.46 -9.26
N THR A 734 -12.52 -0.66 -9.29
CA THR A 734 -12.62 0.78 -9.60
C THR A 734 -12.36 1.10 -11.07
N GLN A 735 -11.84 0.17 -11.86
CA GLN A 735 -11.60 0.36 -13.29
C GLN A 735 -11.80 -0.94 -14.07
N PHE A 736 -12.76 -0.93 -15.01
CA PHE A 736 -13.01 -2.04 -15.94
C PHE A 736 -12.37 -1.82 -17.29
N HIS A 737 -12.37 -0.58 -17.78
CA HIS A 737 -11.71 -0.24 -19.03
C HIS A 737 -10.20 -0.33 -18.88
N HIS A 738 -9.58 -1.18 -19.66
CA HIS A 738 -8.14 -1.36 -19.74
C HIS A 738 -7.58 -1.18 -21.16
N ASN A 739 -8.45 -1.07 -22.16
CA ASN A 739 -8.09 -0.81 -23.56
C ASN A 739 -8.30 0.67 -23.88
N MET A 740 -7.35 1.28 -24.58
CA MET A 740 -7.46 2.67 -25.02
C MET A 740 -8.33 2.81 -26.27
N GLU A 741 -8.77 1.73 -26.89
CA GLU A 741 -9.68 1.68 -28.08
C GLU A 741 -9.21 2.57 -29.24
N GLY A 742 -7.91 2.57 -29.51
CA GLY A 742 -7.31 3.41 -30.54
C GLY A 742 -7.17 4.90 -30.18
N ARG A 743 -7.60 5.31 -28.97
CA ARG A 743 -7.40 6.67 -28.47
C ARG A 743 -6.07 6.74 -27.75
N GLU A 744 -5.30 7.78 -27.99
CA GLU A 744 -3.99 7.98 -27.38
C GLU A 744 -4.12 8.65 -25.99
N LEU A 745 -4.79 7.98 -25.03
CA LEU A 745 -4.92 8.46 -23.66
C LEU A 745 -3.57 8.51 -22.97
N VAL A 746 -2.76 7.46 -23.14
CA VAL A 746 -1.34 7.44 -22.78
C VAL A 746 -0.54 7.44 -24.07
N ARG A 747 0.34 8.43 -24.22
CA ARG A 747 1.24 8.55 -25.37
C ARG A 747 2.59 7.95 -25.01
N ALA A 748 3.05 7.02 -25.83
CA ALA A 748 4.30 6.30 -25.60
C ALA A 748 5.05 6.05 -26.90
N THR A 749 6.40 6.04 -26.83
CA THR A 749 7.25 5.71 -27.97
C THR A 749 8.55 5.10 -27.53
N SER A 750 9.38 4.63 -28.49
CA SER A 750 10.74 4.20 -28.22
C SER A 750 11.71 5.38 -28.12
N LEU A 751 12.83 5.21 -27.42
CA LEU A 751 13.88 6.22 -27.32
C LEU A 751 14.47 6.59 -28.70
N GLU A 752 14.54 5.62 -29.59
CA GLU A 752 15.03 5.84 -30.95
C GLU A 752 14.07 6.75 -31.73
N GLU A 753 12.77 6.48 -31.66
CA GLU A 753 11.78 7.31 -32.32
C GLU A 753 11.68 8.70 -31.67
N TYR A 754 11.72 8.78 -30.34
CA TYR A 754 11.79 10.04 -29.63
C TYR A 754 12.96 10.93 -30.08
N ARG A 755 14.15 10.33 -30.33
CA ARG A 755 15.31 11.07 -30.82
C ARG A 755 15.13 11.58 -32.24
N ARG A 756 14.40 10.83 -33.09
CA ARG A 756 14.06 11.27 -34.47
C ARG A 756 12.98 12.34 -34.45
N ASN A 757 11.99 12.14 -33.62
CA ASN A 757 10.80 12.98 -33.52
C ASN A 757 10.43 13.27 -32.05
N PRO A 758 11.08 14.27 -31.45
CA PRO A 758 10.78 14.64 -30.07
C PRO A 758 9.35 15.12 -29.81
N SER A 759 8.66 15.58 -30.88
CA SER A 759 7.30 16.12 -30.81
C SER A 759 6.21 15.06 -31.04
N PHE A 760 6.54 13.76 -31.10
CA PHE A 760 5.63 12.65 -31.38
C PHE A 760 4.32 12.70 -30.55
N ALA A 761 4.43 13.24 -29.34
CA ALA A 761 3.30 13.33 -28.42
C ALA A 761 2.24 14.36 -28.87
N ASN A 762 2.56 15.22 -29.84
CA ASN A 762 1.70 16.28 -30.32
C ASN A 762 1.29 16.11 -31.80
N GLU A 763 1.56 14.96 -32.42
CA GLU A 763 1.20 14.67 -33.80
C GLU A 763 -0.22 14.14 -34.01
N GLY A 764 -0.91 13.76 -32.95
CA GLY A 764 -2.26 13.21 -33.05
C GLY A 764 -3.35 14.27 -33.11
N GLU A 765 -4.18 14.33 -32.11
CA GLU A 765 -5.26 15.30 -31.97
C GLU A 765 -4.68 16.68 -31.62
N ALA A 766 -4.72 17.60 -32.56
CA ALA A 766 -4.30 18.99 -32.36
C ALA A 766 -5.26 19.69 -31.38
N GLU A 767 -4.70 20.42 -30.42
CA GLU A 767 -5.53 21.30 -29.60
C GLU A 767 -6.14 22.39 -30.47
N PRO A 768 -7.46 22.65 -30.36
CA PRO A 768 -8.09 23.74 -31.12
C PRO A 768 -7.41 25.10 -30.84
N PRO A 769 -7.43 26.04 -31.77
CA PRO A 769 -6.92 27.39 -31.58
C PRO A 769 -7.54 28.06 -30.34
N LYS A 770 -6.79 28.93 -29.67
CA LYS A 770 -7.25 29.61 -28.47
C LYS A 770 -8.49 30.46 -28.68
N GLU A 771 -8.59 31.04 -29.85
CA GLU A 771 -9.67 31.94 -30.26
C GLU A 771 -10.98 31.16 -30.50
N LEU A 772 -10.88 29.85 -30.73
CA LEU A 772 -12.05 28.98 -30.93
C LEU A 772 -12.66 28.57 -29.60
N SER A 773 -13.15 29.52 -28.83
CA SER A 773 -13.77 29.31 -27.53
C SER A 773 -14.90 30.32 -27.28
N LEU A 774 -15.98 29.84 -26.64
CA LEU A 774 -17.07 30.71 -26.15
C LEU A 774 -16.82 31.16 -24.71
N TYR A 775 -15.76 30.62 -24.04
CA TYR A 775 -15.36 31.04 -22.70
C TYR A 775 -14.62 32.37 -22.77
N PRO A 776 -14.86 33.29 -21.84
CA PRO A 776 -14.06 34.50 -21.74
C PRO A 776 -12.61 34.13 -21.38
N GLU A 777 -11.66 34.91 -21.88
CA GLU A 777 -10.27 34.73 -21.54
C GLU A 777 -10.03 35.15 -20.08
N HIS A 778 -9.44 34.25 -19.30
CA HIS A 778 -9.04 34.54 -17.93
C HIS A 778 -7.68 35.24 -17.89
N LYS A 779 -7.62 36.40 -17.27
CA LYS A 779 -6.38 37.16 -17.06
C LYS A 779 -5.83 36.85 -15.67
N TYR A 780 -4.54 36.57 -15.59
CA TYR A 780 -3.82 36.26 -14.36
C TYR A 780 -2.74 37.31 -14.12
N ASP A 781 -2.93 38.15 -13.11
CA ASP A 781 -1.95 39.21 -12.77
C ASP A 781 -0.86 38.71 -11.81
N GLY A 782 -1.13 37.66 -11.07
CA GLY A 782 -0.23 37.01 -10.11
C GLY A 782 0.23 35.61 -10.53
N ASN A 783 0.21 34.69 -9.57
CA ASN A 783 0.52 33.29 -9.82
C ASN A 783 -0.55 32.63 -10.70
N ALA A 784 -0.15 31.60 -11.41
CA ALA A 784 -1.08 30.68 -12.08
C ALA A 784 -0.61 29.24 -11.83
N TRP A 785 -1.41 28.49 -11.11
CA TRP A 785 -0.99 27.15 -10.65
C TRP A 785 -1.24 26.10 -11.72
N GLY A 786 -0.35 25.12 -11.80
CA GLY A 786 -0.48 23.98 -12.69
C GLY A 786 0.36 22.80 -12.26
N MET A 787 0.13 21.67 -12.90
CA MET A 787 0.79 20.41 -12.59
C MET A 787 1.29 19.73 -13.87
N ALA A 788 2.43 19.09 -13.81
CA ALA A 788 2.93 18.18 -14.84
C ALA A 788 3.16 16.80 -14.22
N ILE A 789 2.72 15.74 -14.92
CA ILE A 789 2.87 14.35 -14.50
C ILE A 789 3.68 13.58 -15.51
N ASP A 790 4.85 13.07 -15.11
CA ASP A 790 5.74 12.30 -15.98
C ASP A 790 5.35 10.82 -15.99
N LEU A 791 4.71 10.37 -17.09
CA LEU A 791 4.30 8.97 -17.26
C LEU A 791 5.50 8.04 -17.51
N ASN A 792 6.67 8.60 -17.82
CA ASN A 792 7.90 7.83 -17.91
C ASN A 792 8.50 7.50 -16.53
N ALA A 793 8.12 8.23 -15.50
CA ALA A 793 8.55 8.02 -14.12
C ALA A 793 7.49 7.30 -13.27
N CYS A 794 6.20 7.53 -13.53
CA CYS A 794 5.12 6.95 -12.72
C CYS A 794 5.06 5.42 -12.87
N HIS A 795 5.30 4.69 -11.79
CA HIS A 795 5.21 3.23 -11.73
C HIS A 795 3.95 2.71 -11.00
N GLY A 796 2.98 3.58 -10.70
CA GLY A 796 1.66 3.16 -10.22
C GLY A 796 1.58 2.71 -8.76
N CYS A 797 2.52 3.08 -7.88
CA CYS A 797 2.61 2.60 -6.49
C CYS A 797 1.48 3.05 -5.55
N ASN A 798 0.60 3.97 -5.96
CA ASN A 798 -0.53 4.50 -5.18
C ASN A 798 -0.17 5.35 -3.93
N ALA A 799 1.09 5.61 -3.60
CA ALA A 799 1.45 6.45 -2.46
C ALA A 799 0.79 7.84 -2.51
N CYS A 800 0.71 8.43 -3.70
CA CYS A 800 0.03 9.71 -3.93
C CYS A 800 -1.49 9.67 -3.67
N VAL A 801 -2.14 8.52 -3.86
CA VAL A 801 -3.58 8.33 -3.60
C VAL A 801 -3.85 8.37 -2.11
N VAL A 802 -3.10 7.59 -1.32
CA VAL A 802 -3.23 7.56 0.15
C VAL A 802 -2.81 8.90 0.76
N ALA A 803 -1.73 9.52 0.26
CA ALA A 803 -1.30 10.84 0.72
C ALA A 803 -2.37 11.91 0.49
N CYS A 804 -3.05 11.90 -0.67
CA CYS A 804 -4.17 12.77 -0.96
C CYS A 804 -5.35 12.52 0.00
N GLN A 805 -5.63 11.26 0.32
CA GLN A 805 -6.69 10.86 1.23
C GLN A 805 -6.44 11.36 2.65
N ALA A 806 -5.23 11.15 3.16
CA ALA A 806 -4.81 11.61 4.49
C ALA A 806 -4.84 13.14 4.60
N GLU A 807 -4.26 13.85 3.63
CA GLU A 807 -4.17 15.31 3.60
C GLU A 807 -5.54 15.98 3.56
N ASN A 808 -6.45 15.48 2.73
CA ASN A 808 -7.68 16.17 2.38
C ASN A 808 -8.92 15.61 3.09
N ASN A 809 -8.77 14.88 4.19
CA ASN A 809 -9.88 14.28 4.95
C ASN A 809 -10.86 13.51 4.05
N ILE A 810 -10.35 12.74 3.07
CA ILE A 810 -11.19 11.99 2.14
C ILE A 810 -11.72 10.75 2.87
N PRO A 811 -13.04 10.54 2.92
CA PRO A 811 -13.63 9.42 3.64
C PRO A 811 -13.46 8.08 2.93
N ILE A 812 -13.64 7.00 3.70
CA ILE A 812 -13.82 5.63 3.23
C ILE A 812 -15.32 5.42 3.01
N VAL A 813 -15.70 4.70 1.96
CA VAL A 813 -17.11 4.45 1.63
C VAL A 813 -17.54 3.00 1.87
N GLY A 814 -16.60 2.06 1.87
CA GLY A 814 -16.85 0.64 2.05
C GLY A 814 -17.12 -0.12 0.73
N LYS A 815 -16.95 -1.44 0.77
CA LYS A 815 -17.05 -2.33 -0.40
C LYS A 815 -18.33 -2.13 -1.21
N THR A 816 -19.48 -2.01 -0.54
CA THR A 816 -20.78 -1.87 -1.21
C THR A 816 -20.88 -0.59 -2.02
N GLU A 817 -20.38 0.53 -1.50
CA GLU A 817 -20.41 1.79 -2.22
C GLU A 817 -19.38 1.84 -3.36
N VAL A 818 -18.22 1.20 -3.19
CA VAL A 818 -17.27 1.02 -4.31
C VAL A 818 -17.92 0.20 -5.44
N MET A 819 -18.64 -0.87 -5.12
CA MET A 819 -19.41 -1.64 -6.12
C MET A 819 -20.49 -0.82 -6.84
N ARG A 820 -20.92 0.29 -6.24
CA ARG A 820 -21.86 1.26 -6.84
C ARG A 820 -21.17 2.40 -7.60
N GLY A 821 -19.83 2.37 -7.70
CA GLY A 821 -19.04 3.43 -8.32
C GLY A 821 -19.02 4.73 -7.54
N ARG A 822 -19.08 4.64 -6.21
CA ARG A 822 -19.17 5.80 -5.29
C ARG A 822 -17.91 6.00 -4.46
N GLU A 823 -16.79 5.45 -4.89
CA GLU A 823 -15.50 5.68 -4.25
C GLU A 823 -15.13 7.18 -4.24
N MET A 824 -14.49 7.65 -3.16
CA MET A 824 -14.25 9.07 -2.93
C MET A 824 -12.81 9.54 -3.20
N HIS A 825 -11.93 8.73 -3.73
CA HIS A 825 -10.56 9.15 -4.06
C HIS A 825 -10.55 10.31 -5.06
N TRP A 826 -9.93 11.44 -4.68
CA TRP A 826 -9.82 12.63 -5.54
C TRP A 826 -8.76 12.46 -6.64
N LEU A 827 -7.80 11.59 -6.40
CA LEU A 827 -6.78 11.16 -7.35
C LEU A 827 -6.94 9.66 -7.55
N ARG A 828 -7.10 9.22 -8.79
CA ARG A 828 -7.03 7.81 -9.16
C ARG A 828 -5.85 7.56 -10.07
N ILE A 829 -5.36 6.34 -10.13
CA ILE A 829 -4.35 5.91 -11.10
C ILE A 829 -5.01 4.92 -12.04
N ASP A 830 -5.27 5.35 -13.28
CA ASP A 830 -5.79 4.48 -14.32
C ASP A 830 -4.66 3.59 -14.86
N ARG A 831 -5.01 2.38 -15.29
CA ARG A 831 -4.09 1.41 -15.85
C ARG A 831 -4.58 1.01 -17.25
N TYR A 832 -3.68 1.01 -18.23
CA TYR A 832 -3.99 0.64 -19.62
C TYR A 832 -3.04 -0.45 -20.09
N TYR A 833 -3.57 -1.35 -20.93
CA TYR A 833 -2.82 -2.38 -21.63
C TYR A 833 -2.77 -2.10 -23.13
N GLN A 834 -1.62 -2.39 -23.74
CA GLN A 834 -1.43 -2.27 -25.19
C GLN A 834 -0.70 -3.52 -25.72
N GLY A 835 -1.13 -4.05 -26.86
CA GLY A 835 -0.58 -5.26 -27.46
C GLY A 835 -1.33 -6.54 -27.06
N SER A 836 -0.64 -7.68 -27.13
CA SER A 836 -1.23 -8.98 -26.76
C SER A 836 -1.56 -9.04 -25.26
N LEU A 837 -2.67 -9.67 -24.91
CA LEU A 837 -3.05 -9.90 -23.52
C LEU A 837 -2.14 -10.91 -22.79
N ASP A 838 -1.40 -11.73 -23.54
CA ASP A 838 -0.43 -12.66 -22.94
C ASP A 838 0.81 -11.95 -22.41
N ASN A 839 1.22 -10.86 -23.06
CA ASN A 839 2.36 -10.04 -22.64
C ASN A 839 2.14 -8.56 -23.02
N PRO A 840 1.18 -7.86 -22.41
CA PRO A 840 0.87 -6.49 -22.75
C PRO A 840 1.92 -5.52 -22.23
N GLN A 841 2.11 -4.43 -22.95
CA GLN A 841 2.71 -3.22 -22.38
C GLN A 841 1.69 -2.58 -21.43
N THR A 842 2.13 -2.27 -20.23
CA THR A 842 1.28 -1.70 -19.18
C THR A 842 1.67 -0.25 -18.91
N TYR A 843 0.68 0.62 -18.79
CA TYR A 843 0.86 2.04 -18.50
C TYR A 843 0.00 2.47 -17.32
N PHE A 844 0.55 3.34 -16.48
CA PHE A 844 -0.16 3.99 -15.39
C PHE A 844 -0.37 5.46 -15.68
N GLN A 845 -1.56 5.98 -15.40
CA GLN A 845 -1.90 7.38 -15.57
C GLN A 845 -2.59 7.92 -14.32
N PRO A 846 -1.90 8.71 -13.48
CA PRO A 846 -2.54 9.42 -12.38
C PRO A 846 -3.49 10.48 -12.91
N VAL A 847 -4.74 10.49 -12.46
CA VAL A 847 -5.80 11.38 -12.96
C VAL A 847 -6.43 12.15 -11.79
N PRO A 848 -5.92 13.35 -11.45
CA PRO A 848 -6.57 14.31 -10.54
C PRO A 848 -7.56 15.19 -11.30
N CYS A 849 -8.19 16.15 -10.62
CA CYS A 849 -8.87 17.25 -11.33
C CYS A 849 -7.86 18.01 -12.18
N MET A 850 -8.23 18.26 -13.44
CA MET A 850 -7.36 18.93 -14.40
C MET A 850 -7.30 20.44 -14.22
N HIS A 851 -8.16 21.04 -13.39
CA HIS A 851 -8.30 22.50 -13.23
C HIS A 851 -8.35 23.22 -14.57
N CYS A 852 -9.33 22.82 -15.40
CA CYS A 852 -9.46 23.31 -16.79
C CYS A 852 -9.67 24.81 -16.85
N GLU A 853 -9.05 25.50 -17.82
CA GLU A 853 -9.35 26.90 -18.13
C GLU A 853 -10.77 27.04 -18.66
N ASN A 854 -11.14 26.22 -19.63
CA ASN A 854 -12.50 26.10 -20.14
C ASN A 854 -13.21 24.99 -19.40
N ALA A 855 -13.63 25.24 -18.17
CA ALA A 855 -14.15 24.21 -17.28
C ALA A 855 -15.63 23.90 -17.54
N PRO A 856 -15.97 22.75 -18.17
CA PRO A 856 -17.38 22.42 -18.46
C PRO A 856 -18.22 22.22 -17.18
N CYS A 857 -17.58 21.95 -16.04
CA CYS A 857 -18.25 21.80 -14.76
C CYS A 857 -18.68 23.11 -14.12
N GLU A 858 -18.11 24.25 -14.50
CA GLU A 858 -18.48 25.58 -13.99
C GLU A 858 -19.79 26.07 -14.60
N VAL A 859 -19.90 26.02 -15.92
CA VAL A 859 -21.06 26.54 -16.66
C VAL A 859 -22.36 25.78 -16.38
N VAL A 860 -22.29 24.54 -15.93
CA VAL A 860 -23.47 23.72 -15.62
C VAL A 860 -23.87 23.76 -14.16
N CYS A 861 -23.12 24.46 -13.30
CA CYS A 861 -23.46 24.55 -11.89
C CYS A 861 -24.54 25.63 -11.65
N PRO A 862 -25.78 25.25 -11.25
CA PRO A 862 -26.88 26.20 -11.15
C PRO A 862 -26.70 27.24 -10.03
N VAL A 863 -25.78 26.98 -9.11
CA VAL A 863 -25.54 27.82 -7.92
C VAL A 863 -24.13 28.41 -7.87
N GLY A 864 -23.32 28.22 -8.93
CA GLY A 864 -21.95 28.70 -8.95
C GLY A 864 -21.07 28.16 -7.83
N ALA A 865 -21.31 26.90 -7.42
CA ALA A 865 -20.50 26.23 -6.41
C ALA A 865 -19.14 25.76 -6.97
N THR A 866 -18.99 25.72 -8.28
CA THR A 866 -17.73 25.46 -8.97
C THR A 866 -17.36 26.73 -9.71
N VAL A 867 -16.24 27.34 -9.35
CA VAL A 867 -15.84 28.67 -9.83
C VAL A 867 -14.34 28.73 -10.14
N HIS A 868 -13.97 29.62 -11.05
CA HIS A 868 -12.58 29.87 -11.41
C HIS A 868 -11.95 30.90 -10.47
N SER A 869 -10.80 30.59 -9.90
CA SER A 869 -10.07 31.53 -9.04
C SER A 869 -9.18 32.46 -9.85
N ALA A 870 -8.74 33.57 -9.22
CA ALA A 870 -7.80 34.50 -9.80
C ALA A 870 -6.41 33.91 -10.13
N GLU A 871 -6.11 32.71 -9.62
CA GLU A 871 -4.85 32.00 -9.87
C GLU A 871 -5.07 30.72 -10.72
N GLY A 872 -6.25 30.57 -11.31
CA GLY A 872 -6.58 29.48 -12.23
C GLY A 872 -6.99 28.18 -11.56
N LEU A 873 -7.31 28.18 -10.27
CA LEU A 873 -7.87 27.02 -9.63
C LEU A 873 -9.36 26.91 -10.00
N ASN A 874 -9.81 25.70 -10.29
CA ASN A 874 -11.23 25.39 -10.31
C ASN A 874 -11.65 25.08 -8.88
N ASP A 875 -12.16 26.07 -8.17
CA ASP A 875 -12.54 25.94 -6.76
C ASP A 875 -13.87 25.24 -6.60
N MET A 876 -14.04 24.55 -5.49
CA MET A 876 -15.28 23.95 -5.08
C MET A 876 -15.77 24.56 -3.77
N VAL A 877 -16.84 25.33 -3.85
CA VAL A 877 -17.46 26.01 -2.70
C VAL A 877 -18.52 25.08 -2.12
N TYR A 878 -18.14 24.28 -1.11
CA TYR A 878 -18.98 23.23 -0.54
C TYR A 878 -20.32 23.74 0.00
N ASN A 879 -20.34 24.90 0.66
CA ASN A 879 -21.53 25.48 1.24
C ASN A 879 -22.57 25.96 0.20
N ARG A 880 -22.16 26.17 -1.05
CA ARG A 880 -23.09 26.50 -2.15
C ARG A 880 -23.60 25.25 -2.86
N CYS A 881 -22.92 24.12 -2.75
CA CYS A 881 -23.29 22.93 -3.49
C CYS A 881 -24.64 22.38 -3.03
N VAL A 882 -25.57 22.28 -3.94
CA VAL A 882 -26.93 21.72 -3.71
C VAL A 882 -27.07 20.29 -4.24
N GLY A 883 -25.99 19.68 -4.72
CA GLY A 883 -25.94 18.26 -5.06
C GLY A 883 -26.60 17.85 -6.37
N THR A 884 -26.76 18.76 -7.35
CA THR A 884 -27.35 18.42 -8.66
C THR A 884 -26.52 17.40 -9.45
N ARG A 885 -25.23 17.25 -9.17
CA ARG A 885 -24.26 16.35 -9.82
C ARG A 885 -24.03 16.57 -11.31
N TYR A 886 -24.60 17.59 -11.90
CA TYR A 886 -24.43 17.89 -13.33
C TYR A 886 -22.96 18.10 -13.69
N CYS A 887 -22.20 18.70 -12.79
CA CYS A 887 -20.76 18.93 -12.96
C CYS A 887 -19.94 17.62 -13.09
N SER A 888 -20.37 16.51 -12.44
CA SER A 888 -19.70 15.21 -12.62
C SER A 888 -20.02 14.58 -13.96
N ASN A 889 -21.25 14.75 -14.45
CA ASN A 889 -21.66 14.26 -15.78
C ASN A 889 -20.89 15.00 -16.90
N ASN A 890 -20.73 16.30 -16.77
CA ASN A 890 -20.03 17.14 -17.76
C ASN A 890 -18.50 17.06 -17.67
N CYS A 891 -17.94 16.56 -16.58
CA CYS A 891 -16.50 16.40 -16.49
C CYS A 891 -16.02 15.27 -17.43
N PRO A 892 -15.24 15.56 -18.50
CA PRO A 892 -14.77 14.51 -19.41
C PRO A 892 -13.75 13.58 -18.75
N TYR A 893 -13.06 14.05 -17.71
CA TYR A 893 -12.05 13.30 -16.95
C TYR A 893 -12.65 12.44 -15.84
N LYS A 894 -13.94 12.60 -15.51
CA LYS A 894 -14.66 11.86 -14.46
C LYS A 894 -13.94 11.87 -13.10
N VAL A 895 -13.49 13.04 -12.66
CA VAL A 895 -12.69 13.25 -11.44
C VAL A 895 -13.44 14.00 -10.34
N ARG A 896 -14.74 14.06 -10.43
CA ARG A 896 -15.61 14.70 -9.45
C ARG A 896 -16.34 13.63 -8.67
N ARG A 897 -16.24 13.68 -7.31
CA ARG A 897 -16.76 12.67 -6.39
C ARG A 897 -17.90 13.24 -5.58
N PHE A 898 -19.02 12.56 -5.57
CA PHE A 898 -20.21 13.03 -4.84
C PHE A 898 -20.36 12.32 -3.51
N ASN A 899 -20.51 13.07 -2.44
CA ASN A 899 -20.72 12.55 -1.10
C ASN A 899 -22.21 12.24 -0.89
N PHE A 900 -22.58 10.98 -1.14
CA PHE A 900 -24.00 10.56 -1.07
C PHE A 900 -24.52 10.45 0.36
N PHE A 901 -23.69 9.98 1.32
CA PHE A 901 -24.18 9.52 2.61
C PHE A 901 -23.38 10.03 3.81
N GLN A 902 -22.64 11.11 3.68
CA GLN A 902 -21.79 11.57 4.78
C GLN A 902 -20.87 10.44 5.29
N TYR A 903 -19.97 9.97 4.43
CA TYR A 903 -19.11 8.83 4.71
C TYR A 903 -18.10 9.06 5.84
N SER A 904 -17.80 10.31 6.19
CA SER A 904 -16.92 10.63 7.32
C SER A 904 -17.59 10.29 8.65
N ASP A 905 -16.86 9.58 9.50
CA ASP A 905 -17.29 9.29 10.86
C ASP A 905 -17.21 10.56 11.74
N TRP A 906 -18.33 11.02 12.24
CA TRP A 906 -18.46 12.21 13.11
C TRP A 906 -18.64 11.84 14.57
N GLU A 907 -18.82 10.56 14.89
CA GLU A 907 -19.19 10.10 16.23
C GLU A 907 -17.96 9.56 17.00
N THR A 908 -17.08 8.81 16.37
CA THR A 908 -15.94 8.17 17.03
C THR A 908 -14.91 9.22 17.46
N PRO A 909 -14.65 9.38 18.78
CA PRO A 909 -13.76 10.45 19.29
C PRO A 909 -12.33 10.35 18.75
N SER A 910 -11.74 9.16 18.68
CA SER A 910 -10.37 8.96 18.20
C SER A 910 -10.21 9.35 16.72
N LEU A 911 -11.19 9.04 15.87
CA LEU A 911 -11.15 9.39 14.45
C LEU A 911 -11.30 10.90 14.18
N LYS A 912 -11.81 11.66 15.13
CA LYS A 912 -11.83 13.14 15.04
C LYS A 912 -10.44 13.73 15.17
N LEU A 913 -9.56 13.08 15.94
CA LEU A 913 -8.17 13.51 16.14
C LEU A 913 -7.32 13.36 14.88
N LEU A 914 -7.69 12.42 14.00
CA LEU A 914 -7.01 12.15 12.73
C LEU A 914 -7.07 13.33 11.75
N ARG A 915 -8.13 14.13 11.81
CA ARG A 915 -8.47 15.07 10.75
C ARG A 915 -7.52 16.23 10.67
N ASN A 916 -7.09 16.55 9.45
CA ASN A 916 -6.36 17.77 9.15
C ASN A 916 -7.30 18.97 9.38
N PRO A 917 -6.98 19.89 10.32
CA PRO A 917 -7.84 21.03 10.63
C PRO A 917 -7.91 22.07 9.51
N ASP A 918 -6.92 22.10 8.62
CA ASP A 918 -6.84 23.07 7.52
C ASP A 918 -7.77 22.69 6.34
N VAL A 919 -8.37 21.51 6.39
CA VAL A 919 -9.23 20.99 5.31
C VAL A 919 -10.61 20.67 5.84
N THR A 920 -11.64 21.29 5.25
CA THR A 920 -13.04 21.04 5.58
C THR A 920 -13.40 19.55 5.50
N VAL A 921 -14.03 19.02 6.52
CA VAL A 921 -14.71 17.71 6.48
C VAL A 921 -16.08 17.91 5.87
N ARG A 922 -16.32 17.31 4.70
CA ARG A 922 -17.55 17.52 3.92
C ARG A 922 -18.69 16.66 4.46
N SER A 923 -19.88 17.23 4.43
CA SER A 923 -21.12 16.53 4.70
C SER A 923 -21.70 15.87 3.44
N ARG A 924 -22.77 15.10 3.61
CA ARG A 924 -23.51 14.54 2.47
C ARG A 924 -24.06 15.64 1.55
N GLY A 925 -24.27 15.30 0.29
CA GLY A 925 -24.96 16.15 -0.67
C GLY A 925 -24.06 17.17 -1.37
N VAL A 926 -22.73 17.08 -1.19
CA VAL A 926 -21.78 17.97 -1.83
C VAL A 926 -20.85 17.21 -2.79
N MET A 927 -20.37 17.93 -3.79
CA MET A 927 -19.37 17.44 -4.72
C MET A 927 -17.96 17.69 -4.17
N GLU A 928 -17.07 16.71 -4.29
CA GLU A 928 -15.66 16.80 -3.91
C GLU A 928 -14.74 16.57 -5.10
N LYS A 929 -13.56 17.15 -5.07
CA LYS A 929 -12.53 16.98 -6.10
C LYS A 929 -11.17 17.45 -5.63
N CYS A 930 -10.11 17.12 -6.34
CA CYS A 930 -8.78 17.67 -6.11
C CYS A 930 -8.77 19.20 -6.15
N THR A 931 -8.15 19.84 -5.15
CA THR A 931 -8.01 21.29 -4.99
C THR A 931 -6.58 21.77 -5.23
N TYR A 932 -5.66 20.90 -5.69
CA TYR A 932 -4.21 21.13 -5.68
C TYR A 932 -3.65 21.43 -4.27
N CYS A 933 -4.29 20.88 -3.23
CA CYS A 933 -3.95 21.15 -1.83
C CYS A 933 -3.97 22.66 -1.54
N VAL A 934 -5.09 23.32 -1.81
CA VAL A 934 -5.26 24.79 -1.68
C VAL A 934 -4.83 25.30 -0.30
N GLN A 935 -4.96 24.50 0.76
CA GLN A 935 -4.47 24.79 2.10
C GLN A 935 -2.94 24.98 2.13
N ARG A 936 -2.17 24.17 1.39
CA ARG A 936 -0.71 24.31 1.27
C ARG A 936 -0.33 25.56 0.45
N ILE A 937 -1.12 25.90 -0.57
CA ILE A 937 -0.96 27.15 -1.33
C ILE A 937 -1.18 28.34 -0.40
N ASN A 938 -2.23 28.32 0.40
CA ASN A 938 -2.55 29.39 1.35
C ASN A 938 -1.47 29.52 2.45
N ALA A 939 -0.97 28.42 2.99
CA ALA A 939 0.11 28.44 3.97
C ALA A 939 1.38 29.11 3.40
N ALA A 940 1.79 28.72 2.19
CA ALA A 940 2.95 29.33 1.53
C ALA A 940 2.71 30.83 1.22
N ARG A 941 1.47 31.21 0.83
CA ARG A 941 1.12 32.62 0.62
C ARG A 941 1.25 33.44 1.90
N ILE A 942 0.70 32.94 3.02
CA ILE A 942 0.79 33.61 4.32
C ILE A 942 2.25 33.86 4.73
N GLU A 943 3.12 32.87 4.56
CA GLU A 943 4.54 33.03 4.90
C GLU A 943 5.26 33.99 3.94
N ALA A 944 4.96 33.95 2.64
CA ALA A 944 5.51 34.88 1.66
C ALA A 944 5.05 36.32 1.91
N ASP A 945 3.77 36.52 2.26
CA ASP A 945 3.21 37.85 2.58
C ASP A 945 3.84 38.45 3.87
N LYS A 946 4.07 37.61 4.89
CA LYS A 946 4.79 38.03 6.12
C LYS A 946 6.19 38.54 5.84
N GLU A 947 6.87 37.95 4.86
CA GLU A 947 8.22 38.29 4.44
C GLU A 947 8.24 39.36 3.31
N ASN A 948 7.07 39.82 2.87
CA ASN A 948 6.88 40.76 1.75
C ASN A 948 7.64 40.34 0.49
N ARG A 949 7.48 39.10 0.07
CA ARG A 949 8.11 38.47 -1.09
C ARG A 949 7.15 37.63 -1.88
N PRO A 950 7.45 37.32 -3.15
CA PRO A 950 6.70 36.30 -3.90
C PRO A 950 6.97 34.89 -3.35
N ILE A 951 6.02 33.97 -3.62
CA ILE A 951 6.19 32.54 -3.39
C ILE A 951 7.27 32.01 -4.35
N ARG A 952 8.26 31.31 -3.82
CA ARG A 952 9.36 30.72 -4.59
C ARG A 952 8.95 29.36 -5.19
N ASP A 953 9.57 28.96 -6.30
CA ASP A 953 9.38 27.62 -6.86
C ASP A 953 9.84 26.53 -5.87
N GLY A 954 8.99 25.55 -5.63
CA GLY A 954 9.23 24.46 -4.68
C GLY A 954 8.78 24.73 -3.25
N GLU A 955 8.33 25.93 -2.88
CA GLU A 955 7.73 26.18 -1.55
C GLU A 955 6.39 25.48 -1.39
N ILE A 956 5.63 25.32 -2.47
CA ILE A 956 4.38 24.59 -2.46
C ILE A 956 4.64 23.20 -2.99
N VAL A 957 4.51 22.21 -2.13
CA VAL A 957 4.59 20.79 -2.49
C VAL A 957 3.26 20.15 -2.14
N THR A 958 2.51 19.75 -3.16
CA THR A 958 1.22 19.04 -2.95
C THR A 958 1.45 17.69 -2.27
N ALA A 959 0.48 17.19 -1.51
CA ALA A 959 0.62 15.92 -0.79
C ALA A 959 0.97 14.74 -1.71
N CYS A 960 0.35 14.70 -2.89
CA CYS A 960 0.66 13.67 -3.90
C CYS A 960 2.08 13.80 -4.48
N GLN A 961 2.62 15.01 -4.58
CA GLN A 961 4.00 15.24 -5.01
C GLN A 961 4.98 14.85 -3.91
N ALA A 962 4.73 15.23 -2.65
CA ALA A 962 5.59 14.93 -1.50
C ALA A 962 5.78 13.41 -1.32
N ALA A 963 4.70 12.65 -1.40
CA ALA A 963 4.74 11.20 -1.22
C ALA A 963 5.39 10.44 -2.39
N CYS A 964 5.56 11.05 -3.58
CA CYS A 964 5.95 10.34 -4.80
C CYS A 964 7.44 9.96 -4.82
N PRO A 965 7.81 8.66 -4.68
CA PRO A 965 9.21 8.24 -4.72
C PRO A 965 9.86 8.46 -6.10
N ALA A 966 9.06 8.41 -7.16
CA ALA A 966 9.50 8.58 -8.53
C ALA A 966 9.67 10.05 -8.96
N GLU A 967 9.28 11.02 -8.13
CA GLU A 967 9.22 12.44 -8.49
C GLU A 967 8.44 12.69 -9.80
N ALA A 968 7.41 11.88 -10.04
CA ALA A 968 6.64 11.94 -11.28
C ALA A 968 5.68 13.13 -11.34
N ILE A 969 5.27 13.67 -10.20
CA ILE A 969 4.31 14.77 -10.06
C ILE A 969 5.08 16.05 -9.71
N VAL A 970 4.89 17.10 -10.50
CA VAL A 970 5.49 18.42 -10.23
C VAL A 970 4.40 19.47 -10.32
N PHE A 971 4.25 20.24 -9.25
CA PHE A 971 3.31 21.35 -9.12
C PHE A 971 4.07 22.69 -9.00
N GLY A 972 3.48 23.79 -9.46
CA GLY A 972 4.07 25.11 -9.31
C GLY A 972 3.38 26.18 -10.16
N ASN A 973 4.00 27.36 -10.21
CA ASN A 973 3.53 28.49 -10.98
C ASN A 973 3.90 28.36 -12.47
N ILE A 974 2.92 28.17 -13.33
CA ILE A 974 3.14 28.03 -14.80
C ILE A 974 3.47 29.34 -15.50
N ARG A 975 3.31 30.48 -14.83
CA ARG A 975 3.70 31.80 -15.36
C ARG A 975 5.16 32.13 -15.11
N ASP A 976 5.79 31.46 -14.17
CA ASP A 976 7.23 31.59 -13.96
C ASP A 976 7.98 30.66 -14.90
N PRO A 977 8.64 31.15 -15.96
CA PRO A 977 9.37 30.30 -16.90
C PRO A 977 10.54 29.55 -16.28
N GLN A 978 11.01 29.98 -15.12
CA GLN A 978 12.09 29.30 -14.38
C GLN A 978 11.58 28.20 -13.45
N SER A 979 10.27 28.13 -13.22
CA SER A 979 9.70 27.09 -12.39
C SER A 979 9.88 25.70 -13.00
N ARG A 980 10.01 24.68 -12.13
CA ARG A 980 10.11 23.29 -12.58
C ARG A 980 8.91 22.87 -13.44
N VAL A 981 7.70 23.25 -13.06
CA VAL A 981 6.48 22.88 -13.77
C VAL A 981 6.43 23.54 -15.16
N ALA A 982 6.81 24.81 -15.29
CA ALA A 982 6.82 25.50 -16.58
C ALA A 982 7.83 24.87 -17.53
N ARG A 983 9.02 24.51 -17.06
CA ARG A 983 10.04 23.82 -17.87
C ARG A 983 9.54 22.46 -18.36
N LEU A 984 8.87 21.67 -17.50
CA LEU A 984 8.31 20.38 -17.89
C LEU A 984 7.16 20.55 -18.90
N LYS A 985 6.34 21.59 -18.74
CA LYS A 985 5.27 21.89 -19.70
C LYS A 985 5.80 22.38 -21.06
N ALA A 986 6.99 22.94 -21.08
CA ALA A 986 7.67 23.35 -22.32
C ALA A 986 8.37 22.18 -23.06
N GLU A 987 8.50 21.00 -22.42
CA GLU A 987 9.05 19.83 -23.11
C GLU A 987 8.18 19.38 -24.28
N LYS A 988 8.82 18.98 -25.38
CA LYS A 988 8.12 18.54 -26.61
C LYS A 988 7.26 17.28 -26.40
N ARG A 989 7.54 16.46 -25.38
CA ARG A 989 6.72 15.30 -25.01
C ARG A 989 5.55 15.64 -24.07
N ASN A 990 5.38 16.93 -23.71
CA ASN A 990 4.22 17.34 -22.92
C ASN A 990 2.95 17.34 -23.80
N TYR A 991 1.83 16.83 -23.26
CA TYR A 991 0.54 16.80 -23.93
C TYR A 991 -0.62 16.94 -22.93
N SER A 992 -1.75 17.43 -23.43
CA SER A 992 -3.01 17.50 -22.70
C SER A 992 -3.83 16.23 -22.90
N LEU A 993 -4.38 15.66 -21.83
CA LEU A 993 -5.34 14.58 -21.94
C LEU A 993 -6.65 15.12 -22.54
N LEU A 994 -7.18 14.45 -23.58
CA LEU A 994 -8.37 14.86 -24.33
C LEU A 994 -8.28 16.31 -24.85
N GLY A 995 -7.12 16.69 -25.41
CA GLY A 995 -6.83 18.05 -25.87
C GLY A 995 -7.85 18.59 -26.89
N GLY A 996 -8.36 17.73 -27.78
CA GLY A 996 -9.38 18.07 -28.78
C GLY A 996 -10.70 18.60 -28.21
N LEU A 997 -11.00 18.37 -26.93
CA LEU A 997 -12.18 18.91 -26.24
C LEU A 997 -12.04 20.40 -25.85
N ASN A 998 -10.89 20.99 -26.07
CA ASN A 998 -10.58 22.40 -25.78
C ASN A 998 -10.85 22.84 -24.32
N THR A 999 -10.76 21.92 -23.38
CA THR A 999 -10.94 22.23 -21.94
C THR A 999 -9.75 22.94 -21.33
N ARG A 1000 -8.58 22.91 -21.98
CA ARG A 1000 -7.31 23.51 -21.58
C ARG A 1000 -6.91 23.13 -20.17
N PRO A 1001 -6.52 21.88 -19.95
CA PRO A 1001 -6.18 21.38 -18.62
C PRO A 1001 -4.88 22.02 -18.10
N ARG A 1002 -4.87 22.39 -16.83
CA ARG A 1002 -3.67 22.84 -16.13
C ARG A 1002 -2.81 21.68 -15.61
N THR A 1003 -3.39 20.48 -15.45
CA THR A 1003 -2.64 19.24 -15.32
C THR A 1003 -2.35 18.70 -16.71
N THR A 1004 -1.08 18.49 -17.04
CA THR A 1004 -0.64 17.91 -18.31
C THR A 1004 0.29 16.73 -18.07
N TYR A 1005 0.56 15.96 -19.10
CA TYR A 1005 1.35 14.74 -19.01
C TYR A 1005 2.60 14.81 -19.86
N LEU A 1006 3.68 14.22 -19.38
CA LEU A 1006 4.86 13.92 -20.19
C LEU A 1006 4.75 12.49 -20.69
N ALA A 1007 4.79 12.31 -21.99
CA ALA A 1007 4.64 11.01 -22.66
C ALA A 1007 5.75 10.03 -22.25
N ALA A 1008 5.40 8.75 -22.20
CA ALA A 1008 6.32 7.68 -21.83
C ALA A 1008 7.31 7.37 -22.97
N VAL A 1009 8.56 7.13 -22.60
CA VAL A 1009 9.62 6.71 -23.52
C VAL A 1009 10.21 5.41 -23.04
N ARG A 1010 10.28 4.41 -23.92
CA ARG A 1010 10.88 3.10 -23.63
C ARG A 1010 12.24 3.00 -24.34
N ASN A 1011 13.16 2.22 -23.76
CA ASN A 1011 14.49 1.97 -24.33
C ASN A 1011 14.66 0.49 -24.73
N PRO A 1012 13.92 -0.01 -25.74
CA PRO A 1012 13.98 -1.39 -26.12
C PRO A 1012 15.35 -1.80 -26.69
N ASN A 1013 15.73 -3.05 -26.48
CA ASN A 1013 16.84 -3.68 -27.16
C ASN A 1013 16.44 -3.96 -28.61
N ARG A 1014 17.27 -3.52 -29.58
CA ARG A 1014 17.01 -3.65 -31.02
C ARG A 1014 16.98 -5.10 -31.51
N GLU A 1015 17.58 -6.02 -30.74
CA GLU A 1015 17.61 -7.45 -31.09
C GLU A 1015 16.32 -8.18 -30.71
N LEU A 1016 15.43 -7.52 -29.93
CA LEU A 1016 14.17 -8.07 -29.49
C LEU A 1016 13.02 -7.29 -30.12
N GLU A 1017 11.97 -8.00 -30.48
CA GLU A 1017 10.76 -7.34 -30.94
C GLU A 1017 10.19 -6.41 -29.84
N TRP A 1018 9.82 -5.20 -30.26
CA TRP A 1018 9.08 -4.27 -29.44
C TRP A 1018 7.77 -3.93 -30.16
N VAL A 1019 6.66 -3.95 -29.39
CA VAL A 1019 5.35 -3.66 -29.94
C VAL A 1019 5.35 -2.23 -30.48
N LYS A 1020 5.50 -2.09 -31.80
CA LYS A 1020 5.34 -0.79 -32.47
C LYS A 1020 3.89 -0.32 -32.34
N ARG A 1021 3.68 1.00 -32.35
CA ARG A 1021 2.33 1.56 -32.53
C ARG A 1021 1.65 0.76 -33.65
N SER A 1022 0.53 0.10 -33.34
CA SER A 1022 -0.32 -0.44 -34.40
C SER A 1022 -0.67 0.73 -35.30
N GLY A 1023 -0.15 0.70 -36.53
CA GLY A 1023 -0.44 1.72 -37.52
C GLY A 1023 -1.95 1.90 -37.67
N ARG A 1024 -2.35 3.10 -38.02
CA ARG A 1024 -3.71 3.53 -38.30
C ARG A 1024 -4.47 2.52 -39.14
#